data_c63b7a53b1dbf36c8f9112164b25245c
#
_entry.id   c63b7a53b1dbf36c8f9112164b25245c
#
_cell.length_a   1.000
_cell.length_b   1.000
_cell.length_c   1.000
_cell.angle_alpha   90.00
_cell.angle_beta   90.00
_cell.angle_gamma   90.00
#
_symmetry.space_group_name_H-M   'P 1'
#
loop_
_entity.id
_entity.type
_entity.pdbx_description
1 polymer ?
#
loop_
_entity_poly.entity_id
_entity_poly.type
_entity_poly.pdbx_seq_one_letter_code
_entity_poly.pdbx_strand_id
1 'polypeptide(L)'
;MTTRAFGPRRAAWIEIDAVDGRFDRSAIEAIERFDLVYRSLVSIMFNFTQSGHPGGSVSSGRIVSSLVLEVLDYDIGDPNRPDADLVSYAAGHKALGLYAMLGLRDEIARIAAADLLPDSQALRLRFEDFLGFRRNPTQPTPLFHRFGSKPLDGHPTPATPFVKLATGPSGIGVTSSMGLAVAAADYYGSDAPRIHLIEGEGGLTPGRVVEALAFAGTSGLSNVVLHLDWNQSSIDSDAVTREGAHPGDYVQWDPMELFYLHDWNVVQVPDGFDVGLVLTAQRRALDLDNGQPTAIVYRTTKGWRYGIEGKKSHGGGHKMSSEGYVASLVPLFGADAAGLPSSDGKDPVQVETAYWATLERVRALLEADAMTPALAGRIRAAATRLDARGRRSRPGAPDVEMIYRAVDPSVTPEALVLQPGTSTALRQQLGKALGHLNTLSGGSLLIAAADLLGSTAISDAAAGFPAGFYHRHDNPGSRTLSVGGICEDGLTGVMTGVSGFGRHVGAGASYGAFIAPLGHIPSRVHAISDQMRQQTEPGPYRPVVVVCGHAGLKTGEDGPTHADPQALQLMQENFVAGSAVTLTPWEPQEIWPMVAAAFAARPSVIVPFVTRPSEPVLDRVALGLAPATDAARGLYRLRGASGAADGVVVLQGSEVTFAFVQETMPLLEADGIDLDVFVVTSPELFDRLHPDERDAVFPWALAEVAMGITGFTLPTMYRWVGSEVGRAHTLHPFRGGHYLGSGAGSMVVHEAGLDGPGQHAGIKRFLDATVGVR
;
A
#
# COMPACT_ATOMS: atom_id res chain seq x y z
N MET A 1 -42.22 -9.69 16.97
CA MET A 1 -41.23 -8.73 16.45
C MET A 1 -39.87 -9.31 16.74
N THR A 2 -39.13 -9.72 15.74
CA THR A 2 -37.75 -10.13 15.92
C THR A 2 -36.92 -8.90 16.29
N THR A 3 -36.42 -8.86 17.50
CA THR A 3 -35.44 -7.84 17.93
C THR A 3 -34.24 -7.95 17.00
N ARG A 4 -33.91 -6.87 16.29
CA ARG A 4 -32.66 -6.79 15.51
C ARG A 4 -31.48 -6.99 16.48
N ALA A 5 -30.60 -7.93 16.15
CA ALA A 5 -29.38 -8.19 16.90
C ALA A 5 -28.31 -7.07 16.78
N PHE A 6 -28.61 -6.01 16.02
CA PHE A 6 -27.69 -4.91 15.76
C PHE A 6 -28.05 -3.70 16.60
N GLY A 7 -27.02 -2.97 17.04
CA GLY A 7 -27.19 -1.66 17.66
C GLY A 7 -27.90 -0.67 16.72
N PRO A 8 -28.48 0.39 17.26
CA PRO A 8 -29.05 1.44 16.45
C PRO A 8 -27.97 2.08 15.56
N ARG A 9 -28.36 2.44 14.33
CA ARG A 9 -27.51 3.23 13.44
C ARG A 9 -27.15 4.56 14.11
N ARG A 10 -25.88 4.96 14.02
CA ARG A 10 -25.36 6.23 14.57
C ARG A 10 -25.30 7.32 13.51
N ALA A 11 -25.17 6.94 12.23
CA ALA A 11 -24.98 7.84 11.11
C ALA A 11 -26.15 8.82 10.90
N ALA A 12 -25.84 10.05 10.56
CA ALA A 12 -26.77 11.07 10.12
C ALA A 12 -26.83 11.16 8.58
N TRP A 13 -28.01 11.57 8.07
CA TRP A 13 -28.19 11.95 6.66
C TRP A 13 -28.64 13.40 6.62
N ILE A 14 -27.85 14.25 5.97
CA ILE A 14 -28.02 15.72 5.94
C ILE A 14 -28.04 16.19 4.50
N GLU A 15 -29.06 16.94 4.13
CA GLU A 15 -29.12 17.65 2.86
C GLU A 15 -28.76 19.12 3.08
N ILE A 16 -27.86 19.65 2.25
CA ILE A 16 -27.45 21.05 2.28
C ILE A 16 -28.30 21.83 1.29
N ASP A 17 -29.30 22.53 1.77
CA ASP A 17 -30.28 23.30 1.00
C ASP A 17 -30.03 24.82 1.03
N ALA A 18 -29.18 25.29 1.94
CA ALA A 18 -28.85 26.70 2.11
C ALA A 18 -27.39 26.90 2.54
N VAL A 19 -26.85 28.05 2.15
CA VAL A 19 -25.53 28.51 2.57
C VAL A 19 -25.57 28.94 4.03
N ASP A 20 -24.59 28.49 4.83
CA ASP A 20 -24.46 28.91 6.22
C ASP A 20 -24.13 30.41 6.29
N GLY A 21 -24.99 31.18 6.94
CA GLY A 21 -24.83 32.63 7.09
C GLY A 21 -23.60 33.09 7.89
N ARG A 22 -22.83 32.14 8.45
CA ARG A 22 -21.56 32.41 9.14
C ARG A 22 -20.40 32.72 8.16
N PHE A 23 -20.54 32.41 6.86
CA PHE A 23 -19.50 32.71 5.90
C PHE A 23 -19.57 34.15 5.38
N ASP A 24 -18.42 34.83 5.43
CA ASP A 24 -18.33 36.12 4.79
C ASP A 24 -18.12 35.94 3.25
N ARG A 25 -18.51 36.96 2.54
CA ARG A 25 -18.38 36.99 1.09
C ARG A 25 -16.93 36.85 0.62
N SER A 26 -15.95 37.29 1.42
CA SER A 26 -14.55 37.24 1.09
C SER A 26 -14.01 35.80 1.04
N ALA A 27 -14.55 34.86 1.81
CA ALA A 27 -14.19 33.46 1.74
C ALA A 27 -14.65 32.83 0.42
N ILE A 28 -15.89 33.12 0.01
CA ILE A 28 -16.46 32.63 -1.23
C ILE A 28 -15.64 33.17 -2.44
N GLU A 29 -15.38 34.48 -2.47
CA GLU A 29 -14.61 35.12 -3.54
C GLU A 29 -13.18 34.58 -3.62
N ALA A 30 -12.53 34.30 -2.50
CA ALA A 30 -11.19 33.70 -2.45
C ALA A 30 -11.17 32.26 -3.03
N ILE A 31 -12.14 31.44 -2.66
CA ILE A 31 -12.27 30.08 -3.17
C ILE A 31 -12.56 30.09 -4.69
N GLU A 32 -13.45 30.99 -5.15
CA GLU A 32 -13.76 31.15 -6.58
C GLU A 32 -12.55 31.60 -7.39
N ARG A 33 -11.74 32.50 -6.84
CA ARG A 33 -10.51 32.95 -7.50
C ARG A 33 -9.48 31.86 -7.57
N PHE A 34 -9.26 31.12 -6.47
CA PHE A 34 -8.33 29.99 -6.45
C PHE A 34 -8.78 28.90 -7.43
N ASP A 35 -10.06 28.52 -7.43
CA ASP A 35 -10.63 27.55 -8.36
C ASP A 35 -10.46 27.96 -9.83
N LEU A 36 -10.65 29.21 -10.17
CA LEU A 36 -10.47 29.70 -11.53
C LEU A 36 -9.03 29.47 -12.02
N VAL A 37 -8.02 29.87 -11.21
CA VAL A 37 -6.61 29.68 -11.57
C VAL A 37 -6.27 28.19 -11.58
N TYR A 38 -6.74 27.41 -10.59
CA TYR A 38 -6.56 25.98 -10.50
C TYR A 38 -7.05 25.25 -11.77
N ARG A 39 -8.28 25.49 -12.22
CA ARG A 39 -8.83 24.87 -13.43
C ARG A 39 -8.06 25.28 -14.69
N SER A 40 -7.61 26.51 -14.75
CA SER A 40 -6.77 27.00 -15.84
C SER A 40 -5.41 26.28 -15.87
N LEU A 41 -4.77 26.06 -14.72
CA LEU A 41 -3.53 25.28 -14.60
C LEU A 41 -3.74 23.82 -15.03
N VAL A 42 -4.86 23.18 -14.65
CA VAL A 42 -5.20 21.83 -15.14
C VAL A 42 -5.28 21.80 -16.66
N SER A 43 -5.93 22.80 -17.31
CA SER A 43 -6.00 22.92 -18.75
C SER A 43 -4.62 23.12 -19.39
N ILE A 44 -3.80 23.99 -18.83
CA ILE A 44 -2.44 24.30 -19.30
C ILE A 44 -1.54 23.05 -19.20
N MET A 45 -1.54 22.36 -18.07
CA MET A 45 -0.74 21.14 -17.86
C MET A 45 -1.16 20.00 -18.79
N PHE A 46 -2.47 19.79 -18.98
CA PHE A 46 -2.95 18.81 -19.96
C PHE A 46 -2.55 19.17 -21.38
N ASN A 47 -2.67 20.47 -21.76
CA ASN A 47 -2.29 20.92 -23.09
C ASN A 47 -0.82 20.68 -23.40
N PHE A 48 0.07 20.84 -22.40
CA PHE A 48 1.50 20.53 -22.52
C PHE A 48 1.77 19.04 -22.76
N THR A 49 1.16 18.17 -21.97
CA THR A 49 1.48 16.74 -22.01
C THR A 49 0.65 15.96 -23.01
N GLN A 50 -0.51 16.47 -23.41
CA GLN A 50 -1.55 15.76 -24.18
C GLN A 50 -1.90 14.40 -23.55
N SER A 51 -1.74 14.29 -22.23
CA SER A 51 -1.93 13.07 -21.46
C SER A 51 -2.37 13.39 -20.03
N GLY A 52 -3.29 12.64 -19.50
CA GLY A 52 -3.84 12.83 -18.16
C GLY A 52 -5.38 12.80 -18.15
N HIS A 53 -5.98 13.15 -17.02
CA HIS A 53 -7.41 13.09 -16.80
C HIS A 53 -7.93 14.47 -16.35
N PRO A 54 -8.14 15.41 -17.28
CA PRO A 54 -8.48 16.80 -16.92
C PRO A 54 -9.89 16.92 -16.33
N GLY A 55 -10.88 16.17 -16.86
CA GLY A 55 -12.27 16.36 -16.49
C GLY A 55 -12.57 16.15 -15.01
N GLY A 56 -12.06 15.07 -14.40
CA GLY A 56 -12.24 14.81 -12.97
C GLY A 56 -11.45 15.78 -12.08
N SER A 57 -10.29 16.26 -12.54
CA SER A 57 -9.52 17.29 -11.84
C SER A 57 -10.29 18.63 -11.86
N VAL A 58 -10.90 19.00 -12.99
CA VAL A 58 -11.69 20.21 -13.13
C VAL A 58 -12.96 20.17 -12.30
N SER A 59 -13.72 19.05 -12.32
CA SER A 59 -14.97 18.94 -11.54
C SER A 59 -14.77 19.02 -10.04
N SER A 60 -13.60 18.61 -9.55
CA SER A 60 -13.25 18.68 -8.12
C SER A 60 -12.74 20.07 -7.68
N GLY A 61 -12.61 21.03 -8.59
CA GLY A 61 -11.92 22.32 -8.31
C GLY A 61 -12.46 23.05 -7.09
N ARG A 62 -13.78 23.25 -7.02
CA ARG A 62 -14.43 23.93 -5.87
C ARG A 62 -14.24 23.18 -4.56
N ILE A 63 -14.28 21.85 -4.60
CA ILE A 63 -14.09 20.98 -3.44
C ILE A 63 -12.69 21.15 -2.85
N VAL A 64 -11.65 21.04 -3.69
CA VAL A 64 -10.26 21.10 -3.22
C VAL A 64 -9.80 22.52 -2.90
N SER A 65 -10.31 23.53 -3.59
CA SER A 65 -10.04 24.93 -3.29
C SER A 65 -10.56 25.34 -1.93
N SER A 66 -11.79 24.90 -1.60
CA SER A 66 -12.40 25.11 -0.29
C SER A 66 -11.62 24.39 0.81
N LEU A 67 -11.21 23.14 0.57
CA LEU A 67 -10.40 22.38 1.53
C LEU A 67 -9.09 23.08 1.86
N VAL A 68 -8.30 23.45 0.86
CA VAL A 68 -6.95 24.00 1.09
C VAL A 68 -6.96 25.37 1.73
N LEU A 69 -7.98 26.19 1.47
CA LEU A 69 -8.06 27.56 2.00
C LEU A 69 -8.76 27.66 3.34
N GLU A 70 -9.78 26.82 3.62
CA GLU A 70 -10.70 27.02 4.74
C GLU A 70 -10.82 25.88 5.74
N VAL A 71 -10.48 24.65 5.34
CA VAL A 71 -10.87 23.47 6.10
C VAL A 71 -9.68 22.74 6.73
N LEU A 72 -8.63 22.51 5.93
CA LEU A 72 -7.48 21.74 6.37
C LEU A 72 -6.62 22.50 7.38
N ASP A 73 -6.19 21.80 8.41
CA ASP A 73 -5.17 22.26 9.35
C ASP A 73 -3.82 21.67 8.95
N TYR A 74 -2.99 22.45 8.26
CA TYR A 74 -1.69 22.01 7.73
C TYR A 74 -0.66 23.16 7.80
N ASP A 75 0.62 22.79 7.74
CA ASP A 75 1.73 23.75 7.65
C ASP A 75 2.46 23.59 6.31
N ILE A 76 2.42 24.64 5.48
CA ILE A 76 3.13 24.63 4.19
C ILE A 76 4.65 24.56 4.37
N GLY A 77 5.18 25.07 5.50
CA GLY A 77 6.60 25.06 5.84
C GLY A 77 7.13 23.68 6.27
N ASP A 78 6.24 22.82 6.76
CA ASP A 78 6.59 21.45 7.15
C ASP A 78 5.59 20.42 6.58
N PRO A 79 5.78 19.98 5.33
CA PRO A 79 4.92 18.97 4.69
C PRO A 79 4.90 17.62 5.39
N ASN A 80 5.88 17.34 6.26
CA ASN A 80 6.02 16.06 6.95
C ASN A 80 5.49 16.11 8.38
N ARG A 81 4.95 17.23 8.80
CA ARG A 81 4.39 17.43 10.13
C ARG A 81 3.33 16.34 10.46
N PRO A 82 3.59 15.49 11.49
CA PRO A 82 2.79 14.27 11.70
C PRO A 82 1.41 14.53 12.30
N ASP A 83 1.19 15.70 12.89
CA ASP A 83 -0.07 16.12 13.51
C ASP A 83 -0.98 16.93 12.57
N ALA A 84 -0.54 17.17 11.32
CA ALA A 84 -1.34 17.86 10.30
C ALA A 84 -2.45 16.98 9.73
N ASP A 85 -3.55 17.61 9.30
CA ASP A 85 -4.58 16.93 8.51
C ASP A 85 -3.99 16.46 7.17
N LEU A 86 -4.41 15.31 6.69
CA LEU A 86 -3.90 14.69 5.47
C LEU A 86 -4.95 14.71 4.37
N VAL A 87 -4.51 14.93 3.13
CA VAL A 87 -5.33 14.79 1.93
C VAL A 87 -4.84 13.62 1.10
N SER A 88 -5.70 12.64 0.88
CA SER A 88 -5.46 11.51 0.00
C SER A 88 -6.24 11.69 -1.31
N TYR A 89 -5.54 11.77 -2.43
CA TYR A 89 -6.16 11.66 -3.74
C TYR A 89 -6.34 10.18 -4.07
N ALA A 90 -7.35 9.57 -3.44
CA ALA A 90 -7.72 8.17 -3.65
C ALA A 90 -8.06 7.92 -5.12
N ALA A 91 -8.75 8.87 -5.77
CA ALA A 91 -8.87 8.94 -7.22
C ALA A 91 -7.53 9.34 -7.86
N GLY A 92 -6.58 8.42 -7.91
CA GLY A 92 -5.21 8.69 -8.39
C GLY A 92 -5.14 9.32 -9.80
N HIS A 93 -6.11 9.05 -10.65
CA HIS A 93 -6.21 9.66 -11.98
C HIS A 93 -6.40 11.19 -11.94
N LYS A 94 -6.85 11.78 -10.80
CA LYS A 94 -6.96 13.24 -10.61
C LYS A 94 -5.63 13.92 -10.26
N ALA A 95 -4.48 13.30 -10.54
CA ALA A 95 -3.14 13.84 -10.23
C ALA A 95 -2.90 15.25 -10.78
N LEU A 96 -3.43 15.58 -11.98
CA LEU A 96 -3.39 16.96 -12.52
C LEU A 96 -3.93 17.98 -11.52
N GLY A 97 -5.07 17.67 -10.90
CA GLY A 97 -5.67 18.52 -9.89
C GLY A 97 -4.83 18.64 -8.62
N LEU A 98 -4.25 17.53 -8.15
CA LEU A 98 -3.34 17.57 -7.00
C LEU A 98 -2.17 18.52 -7.24
N TYR A 99 -1.49 18.37 -8.36
CA TYR A 99 -0.33 19.20 -8.67
C TYR A 99 -0.72 20.68 -8.90
N ALA A 100 -1.82 20.93 -9.61
CA ALA A 100 -2.33 22.28 -9.78
C ALA A 100 -2.67 22.94 -8.43
N MET A 101 -3.30 22.23 -7.51
CA MET A 101 -3.64 22.71 -6.18
C MET A 101 -2.39 23.06 -5.34
N LEU A 102 -1.43 22.13 -5.26
CA LEU A 102 -0.22 22.31 -4.45
C LEU A 102 0.70 23.38 -5.06
N GLY A 103 0.91 23.35 -6.38
CA GLY A 103 1.76 24.33 -7.04
C GLY A 103 1.18 25.74 -7.03
N LEU A 104 -0.15 25.89 -7.17
CA LEU A 104 -0.81 27.19 -7.03
C LEU A 104 -0.69 27.74 -5.60
N ARG A 105 -0.89 26.90 -4.61
CA ARG A 105 -0.72 27.25 -3.19
C ARG A 105 0.71 27.76 -2.92
N ASP A 106 1.71 27.00 -3.36
CA ASP A 106 3.11 27.32 -3.15
C ASP A 106 3.51 28.59 -3.92
N GLU A 107 2.96 28.82 -5.13
CA GLU A 107 3.20 30.03 -5.92
C GLU A 107 2.57 31.28 -5.25
N ILE A 108 1.35 31.18 -4.73
CA ILE A 108 0.72 32.25 -3.94
C ILE A 108 1.58 32.59 -2.72
N ALA A 109 2.06 31.58 -2.00
CA ALA A 109 2.97 31.79 -0.88
C ALA A 109 4.28 32.45 -1.30
N ARG A 110 4.88 32.03 -2.44
CA ARG A 110 6.09 32.64 -2.98
C ARG A 110 5.91 34.15 -3.24
N ILE A 111 4.75 34.55 -3.73
CA ILE A 111 4.46 35.96 -4.09
C ILE A 111 4.19 36.80 -2.84
N ALA A 112 3.37 36.33 -1.92
CA ALA A 112 2.81 37.17 -0.87
C ALA A 112 3.11 36.73 0.58
N ALA A 113 3.74 35.57 0.78
CA ALA A 113 4.09 35.03 2.10
C ALA A 113 5.28 34.05 2.00
N ALA A 114 6.39 34.48 1.41
CA ALA A 114 7.56 33.64 1.14
C ALA A 114 8.18 33.00 2.40
N ASP A 115 7.94 33.61 3.56
CA ASP A 115 8.33 33.12 4.89
C ASP A 115 7.61 31.81 5.30
N LEU A 116 6.51 31.46 4.63
CA LEU A 116 5.81 30.20 4.86
C LEU A 116 6.44 29.01 4.15
N LEU A 117 7.25 29.22 3.13
CA LEU A 117 7.77 28.14 2.32
C LEU A 117 8.94 27.44 3.02
N PRO A 118 9.03 26.09 2.93
CA PRO A 118 10.18 25.35 3.45
C PRO A 118 11.47 25.78 2.75
N ASP A 119 12.62 25.74 3.43
CA ASP A 119 13.92 26.07 2.83
C ASP A 119 14.30 25.10 1.73
N SER A 120 14.06 23.82 1.95
CA SER A 120 14.35 22.77 0.98
C SER A 120 13.42 22.81 -0.23
N GLN A 121 14.00 22.93 -1.43
CA GLN A 121 13.22 22.83 -2.68
C GLN A 121 12.58 21.43 -2.86
N ALA A 122 13.13 20.38 -2.25
CA ALA A 122 12.53 19.06 -2.30
C ALA A 122 11.12 19.05 -1.68
N LEU A 123 10.87 19.91 -0.70
CA LEU A 123 9.61 20.03 0.02
C LEU A 123 8.62 21.06 -0.57
N ARG A 124 8.93 21.65 -1.73
CA ARG A 124 8.05 22.59 -2.45
C ARG A 124 7.54 21.96 -3.72
N LEU A 125 6.39 22.42 -4.21
CA LEU A 125 5.92 22.13 -5.56
C LEU A 125 5.82 23.45 -6.34
N ARG A 126 6.81 23.72 -7.18
CA ARG A 126 6.94 24.97 -7.94
C ARG A 126 6.24 24.87 -9.30
N PHE A 127 5.93 26.00 -9.94
CA PHE A 127 5.48 26.01 -11.33
C PHE A 127 6.53 25.41 -12.29
N GLU A 128 7.81 25.57 -11.98
CA GLU A 128 8.92 24.94 -12.71
C GLU A 128 8.83 23.41 -12.70
N ASP A 129 8.28 22.83 -11.63
CA ASP A 129 8.13 21.38 -11.51
C ASP A 129 7.01 20.81 -12.39
N PHE A 130 6.06 21.66 -12.85
CA PHE A 130 5.03 21.25 -13.81
C PHE A 130 5.58 20.81 -15.16
N LEU A 131 6.80 21.25 -15.53
CA LEU A 131 7.54 20.74 -16.68
C LEU A 131 7.82 19.23 -16.59
N GLY A 132 7.82 18.68 -15.39
CA GLY A 132 8.04 17.25 -15.13
C GLY A 132 6.80 16.38 -15.17
N PHE A 133 5.58 16.96 -15.34
CA PHE A 133 4.37 16.14 -15.29
C PHE A 133 4.34 15.10 -16.42
N ARG A 134 4.21 13.81 -16.03
CA ARG A 134 4.29 12.64 -16.94
C ARG A 134 5.56 12.63 -17.80
N ARG A 135 6.65 13.13 -17.27
CA ARG A 135 7.96 13.13 -17.92
C ARG A 135 8.92 12.23 -17.15
N ASN A 136 9.69 11.48 -17.88
CA ASN A 136 10.75 10.68 -17.32
C ASN A 136 11.80 11.59 -16.64
N PRO A 137 12.46 11.17 -15.54
CA PRO A 137 13.57 11.91 -14.93
C PRO A 137 14.71 12.30 -15.90
N THR A 138 14.78 11.63 -17.04
CA THR A 138 15.75 11.92 -18.12
C THR A 138 15.17 12.80 -19.21
N GLN A 139 14.12 13.60 -18.94
CA GLN A 139 13.55 14.55 -19.91
C GLN A 139 14.65 15.42 -20.52
N PRO A 140 14.85 15.41 -21.86
CA PRO A 140 16.01 16.04 -22.49
C PRO A 140 15.81 17.54 -22.79
N THR A 141 14.72 18.16 -22.39
CA THR A 141 14.39 19.54 -22.74
C THR A 141 15.16 20.55 -21.90
N PRO A 142 15.57 21.68 -22.50
CA PRO A 142 16.47 22.66 -21.86
C PRO A 142 15.91 23.29 -20.58
N LEU A 143 14.61 23.64 -20.52
CA LEU A 143 14.03 24.31 -19.36
C LEU A 143 13.84 23.33 -18.20
N PHE A 144 13.47 22.08 -18.48
CA PHE A 144 13.41 21.04 -17.45
C PHE A 144 14.74 20.93 -16.70
N HIS A 145 15.87 20.83 -17.44
CA HIS A 145 17.20 20.77 -16.85
C HIS A 145 17.61 22.08 -16.17
N ARG A 146 17.38 23.23 -16.84
CA ARG A 146 17.73 24.54 -16.31
C ARG A 146 17.12 24.81 -14.94
N PHE A 147 15.86 24.43 -14.74
CA PHE A 147 15.15 24.66 -13.48
C PHE A 147 15.34 23.54 -12.45
N GLY A 148 16.00 22.44 -12.81
CA GLY A 148 16.05 21.26 -11.98
C GLY A 148 14.64 20.79 -11.62
N SER A 149 13.76 20.72 -12.64
CA SER A 149 12.36 20.35 -12.44
C SER A 149 12.24 18.92 -11.95
N LYS A 150 11.26 18.66 -11.06
CA LYS A 150 10.99 17.32 -10.57
C LYS A 150 10.11 16.55 -11.55
N PRO A 151 10.34 15.25 -11.78
CA PRO A 151 9.35 14.42 -12.43
C PRO A 151 8.10 14.33 -11.53
N LEU A 152 6.92 14.53 -12.14
CA LEU A 152 5.63 14.38 -11.48
C LEU A 152 4.88 13.21 -12.11
N ASP A 153 4.55 12.22 -11.31
CA ASP A 153 3.95 10.98 -11.77
C ASP A 153 2.51 11.16 -12.29
N GLY A 154 2.06 10.25 -13.14
CA GLY A 154 0.69 10.26 -13.66
C GLY A 154 -0.37 9.94 -12.62
N HIS A 155 0.03 9.39 -11.47
CA HIS A 155 -0.76 9.16 -10.28
C HIS A 155 0.05 9.61 -9.06
N PRO A 156 -0.59 10.09 -7.98
CA PRO A 156 0.12 10.63 -6.81
C PRO A 156 1.06 9.61 -6.16
N THR A 157 2.26 10.07 -5.82
CA THR A 157 3.23 9.32 -5.02
C THR A 157 3.85 10.23 -3.96
N PRO A 158 4.42 9.67 -2.87
CA PRO A 158 5.11 10.45 -1.83
C PRO A 158 6.39 11.17 -2.28
N ALA A 159 6.79 11.08 -3.55
CA ALA A 159 7.77 12.01 -4.14
C ALA A 159 7.24 13.45 -4.21
N THR A 160 5.92 13.62 -4.11
CA THR A 160 5.25 14.92 -4.03
C THR A 160 5.05 15.30 -2.54
N PRO A 161 5.45 16.51 -2.10
CA PRO A 161 5.20 16.97 -0.74
C PRO A 161 3.72 16.86 -0.35
N PHE A 162 3.43 16.62 0.92
CA PHE A 162 2.09 16.38 1.49
C PHE A 162 1.40 15.07 1.09
N VAL A 163 1.94 14.31 0.14
CA VAL A 163 1.40 13.00 -0.25
C VAL A 163 2.03 11.91 0.61
N LYS A 164 1.21 11.17 1.37
CA LYS A 164 1.69 10.09 2.27
C LYS A 164 1.58 8.70 1.63
N LEU A 165 0.72 8.52 0.64
CA LEU A 165 0.43 7.24 0.00
C LEU A 165 0.53 7.35 -1.52
N ALA A 166 1.13 6.35 -2.17
CA ALA A 166 0.94 6.16 -3.61
C ALA A 166 -0.50 5.68 -3.86
N THR A 167 -1.10 6.19 -4.92
CA THR A 167 -2.42 5.78 -5.38
C THR A 167 -2.37 5.44 -6.87
N GLY A 168 -3.47 4.96 -7.46
CA GLY A 168 -3.53 4.61 -8.87
C GLY A 168 -4.37 3.37 -9.12
N PRO A 169 -4.01 2.17 -8.60
CA PRO A 169 -4.92 1.04 -8.66
C PRO A 169 -6.21 1.35 -7.91
N SER A 170 -7.36 1.19 -8.60
CA SER A 170 -8.66 1.60 -8.07
C SER A 170 -8.95 0.96 -6.70
N GLY A 171 -9.38 1.79 -5.76
CA GLY A 171 -9.74 1.41 -4.40
C GLY A 171 -8.58 1.32 -3.42
N ILE A 172 -7.31 1.18 -3.85
CA ILE A 172 -6.16 1.13 -2.93
C ILE A 172 -6.03 2.44 -2.14
N GLY A 173 -6.21 3.59 -2.78
CA GLY A 173 -6.17 4.87 -2.10
C GLY A 173 -7.23 5.00 -0.99
N VAL A 174 -8.42 4.43 -1.18
CA VAL A 174 -9.47 4.41 -0.16
C VAL A 174 -9.06 3.48 1.00
N THR A 175 -8.68 2.23 0.71
CA THR A 175 -8.34 1.25 1.75
C THR A 175 -7.15 1.71 2.59
N SER A 176 -6.08 2.19 1.97
CA SER A 176 -4.89 2.66 2.69
C SER A 176 -5.14 3.97 3.46
N SER A 177 -6.06 4.83 3.01
CA SER A 177 -6.47 6.00 3.78
C SER A 177 -7.22 5.63 5.07
N MET A 178 -8.00 4.55 5.08
CA MET A 178 -8.60 4.02 6.32
C MET A 178 -7.53 3.53 7.28
N GLY A 179 -6.45 2.92 6.76
CA GLY A 179 -5.28 2.54 7.56
C GLY A 179 -4.57 3.75 8.18
N LEU A 180 -4.37 4.83 7.42
CA LEU A 180 -3.85 6.09 7.98
C LEU A 180 -4.74 6.61 9.12
N ALA A 181 -6.07 6.55 8.92
CA ALA A 181 -7.03 7.08 9.88
C ALA A 181 -7.03 6.31 11.20
N VAL A 182 -7.01 4.97 11.16
CA VAL A 182 -6.96 4.17 12.38
C VAL A 182 -5.63 4.34 13.11
N ALA A 183 -4.50 4.40 12.39
CA ALA A 183 -3.19 4.62 12.99
C ALA A 183 -3.09 6.02 13.63
N ALA A 184 -3.60 7.05 12.98
CA ALA A 184 -3.69 8.39 13.53
C ALA A 184 -4.58 8.42 14.79
N ALA A 185 -5.76 7.78 14.74
CA ALA A 185 -6.69 7.69 15.84
C ALA A 185 -6.10 6.94 17.04
N ASP A 186 -5.38 5.83 16.79
CA ASP A 186 -4.70 5.09 17.86
C ASP A 186 -3.56 5.90 18.48
N TYR A 187 -2.80 6.64 17.68
CA TYR A 187 -1.63 7.38 18.19
C TYR A 187 -2.00 8.68 18.90
N TYR A 188 -2.97 9.46 18.37
CA TYR A 188 -3.37 10.78 18.92
C TYR A 188 -4.64 10.73 19.78
N GLY A 189 -5.42 9.63 19.73
CA GLY A 189 -6.68 9.52 20.48
C GLY A 189 -7.80 10.41 19.91
N SER A 190 -8.51 11.12 20.80
CA SER A 190 -9.67 11.96 20.42
C SER A 190 -9.33 13.10 19.47
N ASP A 191 -8.12 13.67 19.58
CA ASP A 191 -7.67 14.81 18.76
C ASP A 191 -6.83 14.37 17.55
N ALA A 192 -7.11 13.20 17.01
CA ALA A 192 -6.40 12.71 15.84
C ALA A 192 -6.53 13.63 14.62
N PRO A 193 -5.47 13.77 13.79
CA PRO A 193 -5.58 14.44 12.50
C PRO A 193 -6.70 13.85 11.65
N ARG A 194 -7.33 14.67 10.85
CA ARG A 194 -8.34 14.22 9.89
C ARG A 194 -7.69 13.73 8.61
N ILE A 195 -8.29 12.70 8.04
CA ILE A 195 -7.91 12.15 6.75
C ILE A 195 -9.01 12.50 5.75
N HIS A 196 -8.73 13.42 4.85
CA HIS A 196 -9.62 13.82 3.78
C HIS A 196 -9.30 13.03 2.51
N LEU A 197 -10.29 12.33 1.96
CA LEU A 197 -10.15 11.56 0.72
C LEU A 197 -10.88 12.25 -0.42
N ILE A 198 -10.24 12.37 -1.57
CA ILE A 198 -10.87 12.83 -2.82
C ILE A 198 -11.10 11.62 -3.71
N GLU A 199 -12.37 11.32 -3.99
CA GLU A 199 -12.74 10.17 -4.82
C GLU A 199 -13.86 10.54 -5.82
N GLY A 200 -14.08 9.70 -6.80
CA GLY A 200 -15.23 9.73 -7.71
C GLY A 200 -16.08 8.46 -7.56
N GLU A 201 -17.30 8.47 -8.04
CA GLU A 201 -18.23 7.33 -7.92
C GLU A 201 -17.68 6.05 -8.57
N GLY A 202 -16.92 6.19 -9.67
CA GLY A 202 -16.27 5.05 -10.32
C GLY A 202 -15.23 4.37 -9.41
N GLY A 203 -14.59 5.13 -8.52
CA GLY A 203 -13.63 4.62 -7.55
C GLY A 203 -14.27 3.91 -6.36
N LEU A 204 -15.59 3.98 -6.19
CA LEU A 204 -16.33 3.23 -5.18
C LEU A 204 -16.71 1.80 -5.63
N THR A 205 -16.55 1.50 -6.91
CA THR A 205 -16.99 0.21 -7.50
C THR A 205 -16.08 -1.00 -7.19
N PRO A 206 -14.78 -0.89 -6.92
CA PRO A 206 -13.97 -2.03 -6.49
C PRO A 206 -14.46 -2.63 -5.18
N GLY A 207 -14.56 -3.97 -5.10
CA GLY A 207 -15.01 -4.68 -3.88
C GLY A 207 -14.25 -4.28 -2.62
N ARG A 208 -12.93 -4.08 -2.73
CA ARG A 208 -12.08 -3.60 -1.62
C ARG A 208 -12.53 -2.28 -0.99
N VAL A 209 -13.22 -1.43 -1.74
CA VAL A 209 -13.75 -0.17 -1.20
C VAL A 209 -14.93 -0.43 -0.30
N VAL A 210 -15.85 -1.31 -0.70
CA VAL A 210 -17.00 -1.70 0.13
C VAL A 210 -16.52 -2.29 1.46
N GLU A 211 -15.50 -3.15 1.42
CA GLU A 211 -14.84 -3.71 2.61
C GLU A 211 -14.25 -2.60 3.51
N ALA A 212 -13.57 -1.62 2.92
CA ALA A 212 -12.99 -0.49 3.66
C ALA A 212 -14.06 0.44 4.25
N LEU A 213 -15.19 0.66 3.57
CA LEU A 213 -16.31 1.43 4.12
C LEU A 213 -16.94 0.72 5.33
N ALA A 214 -17.14 -0.60 5.24
CA ALA A 214 -17.61 -1.41 6.35
C ALA A 214 -16.65 -1.34 7.56
N PHE A 215 -15.35 -1.43 7.31
CA PHE A 215 -14.31 -1.27 8.34
C PHE A 215 -14.39 0.09 9.04
N ALA A 216 -14.43 1.18 8.28
CA ALA A 216 -14.40 2.52 8.84
C ALA A 216 -15.64 2.82 9.69
N GLY A 217 -16.83 2.41 9.23
CA GLY A 217 -18.07 2.55 10.01
C GLY A 217 -18.07 1.68 11.26
N THR A 218 -17.66 0.41 11.15
CA THR A 218 -17.59 -0.52 12.30
C THR A 218 -16.57 -0.07 13.35
N SER A 219 -15.44 0.50 12.92
CA SER A 219 -14.38 0.96 13.82
C SER A 219 -14.60 2.37 14.36
N GLY A 220 -15.67 3.09 13.94
CA GLY A 220 -15.99 4.44 14.38
C GLY A 220 -14.93 5.47 14.00
N LEU A 221 -14.39 5.42 12.76
CA LEU A 221 -13.32 6.31 12.32
C LEU A 221 -13.80 7.72 11.99
N SER A 222 -14.28 8.43 13.01
CA SER A 222 -14.81 9.80 12.88
C SER A 222 -13.80 10.86 12.42
N ASN A 223 -12.51 10.50 12.30
CA ASN A 223 -11.49 11.32 11.69
C ASN A 223 -11.36 11.14 10.17
N VAL A 224 -12.28 10.41 9.53
CA VAL A 224 -12.32 10.24 8.07
C VAL A 224 -13.40 11.14 7.48
N VAL A 225 -13.02 11.91 6.45
CA VAL A 225 -13.97 12.69 5.62
C VAL A 225 -13.71 12.35 4.15
N LEU A 226 -14.66 11.67 3.52
CA LEU A 226 -14.58 11.34 2.10
C LEU A 226 -15.37 12.35 1.28
N HIS A 227 -14.71 12.98 0.30
CA HIS A 227 -15.29 13.95 -0.62
C HIS A 227 -15.54 13.25 -1.96
N LEU A 228 -16.80 12.96 -2.24
CA LEU A 228 -17.22 12.27 -3.45
C LEU A 228 -17.61 13.28 -4.54
N ASP A 229 -16.81 13.37 -5.59
CA ASP A 229 -17.12 14.06 -6.82
C ASP A 229 -18.04 13.18 -7.68
N TRP A 230 -19.36 13.27 -7.43
CA TRP A 230 -20.38 12.45 -8.10
C TRP A 230 -20.79 13.06 -9.43
N ASN A 231 -20.05 12.74 -10.49
CA ASN A 231 -20.26 13.28 -11.84
C ASN A 231 -20.81 12.26 -12.85
N GLN A 232 -20.95 11.00 -12.45
CA GLN A 232 -21.53 9.90 -13.26
C GLN A 232 -20.84 9.71 -14.63
N SER A 233 -19.53 9.97 -14.71
CA SER A 233 -18.81 9.90 -15.97
C SER A 233 -17.48 9.14 -15.83
N SER A 234 -17.36 8.03 -16.56
CA SER A 234 -16.15 7.22 -16.65
C SER A 234 -15.90 6.79 -18.10
N ILE A 235 -14.94 5.89 -18.33
CA ILE A 235 -14.60 5.39 -19.68
C ILE A 235 -15.78 4.71 -20.34
N ASP A 236 -16.57 3.93 -19.58
CA ASP A 236 -17.69 3.12 -20.08
C ASP A 236 -19.06 3.72 -19.74
N SER A 237 -19.14 5.02 -19.44
CA SER A 237 -20.41 5.65 -19.07
C SER A 237 -21.45 5.71 -20.18
N ASP A 238 -21.08 5.41 -21.42
CA ASP A 238 -21.98 5.23 -22.56
C ASP A 238 -22.39 3.76 -22.81
N ALA A 239 -21.83 2.81 -22.03
CA ALA A 239 -22.12 1.39 -22.15
C ALA A 239 -23.12 0.89 -21.08
N VAL A 240 -23.83 1.80 -20.39
CA VAL A 240 -24.82 1.43 -19.37
C VAL A 240 -26.06 0.76 -20.01
N THR A 241 -26.67 -0.15 -19.24
CA THR A 241 -27.78 -0.98 -19.71
C THR A 241 -29.16 -0.30 -19.66
N ARG A 242 -29.24 0.88 -19.01
CA ARG A 242 -30.51 1.62 -18.91
C ARG A 242 -30.75 2.50 -20.12
N GLU A 243 -32.01 2.73 -20.39
CA GLU A 243 -32.48 3.68 -21.41
C GLU A 243 -31.95 5.08 -21.08
N GLY A 244 -31.37 5.77 -22.05
CA GLY A 244 -30.93 7.15 -21.90
C GLY A 244 -29.49 7.37 -21.47
N ALA A 245 -28.54 6.45 -21.73
CA ALA A 245 -27.09 6.60 -21.51
C ALA A 245 -26.56 8.06 -21.51
N HIS A 246 -27.09 8.90 -20.63
CA HIS A 246 -26.70 10.31 -20.48
C HIS A 246 -25.45 10.41 -19.59
N PRO A 247 -24.66 11.48 -19.69
CA PRO A 247 -23.74 11.83 -18.65
C PRO A 247 -24.50 11.86 -17.32
N GLY A 248 -24.28 10.86 -16.47
CA GLY A 248 -25.04 10.75 -15.24
C GLY A 248 -25.55 9.35 -14.90
N ASP A 249 -25.32 8.35 -15.76
CA ASP A 249 -25.88 7.00 -15.60
C ASP A 249 -24.83 5.91 -15.37
N TYR A 250 -23.57 6.24 -15.13
CA TYR A 250 -22.48 5.26 -15.02
C TYR A 250 -22.64 4.31 -13.83
N VAL A 251 -22.72 4.85 -12.62
CA VAL A 251 -23.03 4.07 -11.42
C VAL A 251 -24.55 3.96 -11.30
N GLN A 252 -25.08 2.73 -11.39
CA GLN A 252 -26.52 2.46 -11.43
C GLN A 252 -27.13 2.23 -10.04
N TRP A 253 -26.44 2.61 -8.98
CA TRP A 253 -26.86 2.62 -7.58
C TRP A 253 -26.52 3.97 -6.95
N ASP A 254 -27.20 4.31 -5.87
CA ASP A 254 -27.01 5.57 -5.16
C ASP A 254 -25.77 5.48 -4.23
N PRO A 255 -24.71 6.27 -4.47
CA PRO A 255 -23.54 6.28 -3.59
C PRO A 255 -23.87 6.69 -2.16
N MET A 256 -24.88 7.51 -1.92
CA MET A 256 -25.28 7.92 -0.58
C MET A 256 -25.84 6.76 0.22
N GLU A 257 -26.65 5.90 -0.41
CA GLU A 257 -27.16 4.68 0.21
C GLU A 257 -26.04 3.71 0.57
N LEU A 258 -24.99 3.60 -0.27
CA LEU A 258 -23.84 2.76 0.00
C LEU A 258 -23.11 3.21 1.29
N PHE A 259 -22.84 4.49 1.43
CA PHE A 259 -22.22 5.03 2.64
C PHE A 259 -23.13 4.83 3.87
N TYR A 260 -24.39 5.16 3.73
CA TYR A 260 -25.34 5.04 4.82
C TYR A 260 -25.60 3.58 5.23
N LEU A 261 -25.49 2.61 4.31
CA LEU A 261 -25.54 1.17 4.60
C LEU A 261 -24.46 0.77 5.61
N HIS A 262 -23.27 1.33 5.47
CA HIS A 262 -22.11 1.04 6.32
C HIS A 262 -22.00 1.99 7.54
N ASP A 263 -23.09 2.64 7.92
CA ASP A 263 -23.18 3.53 9.08
C ASP A 263 -22.24 4.77 8.99
N TRP A 264 -22.05 5.30 7.78
CA TRP A 264 -21.37 6.56 7.55
C TRP A 264 -22.36 7.73 7.58
N ASN A 265 -21.96 8.86 8.15
CA ASN A 265 -22.68 10.11 7.93
C ASN A 265 -22.66 10.46 6.43
N VAL A 266 -23.78 10.89 5.92
CA VAL A 266 -23.96 11.36 4.54
C VAL A 266 -24.33 12.82 4.56
N VAL A 267 -23.54 13.66 3.87
CA VAL A 267 -23.83 15.07 3.64
C VAL A 267 -24.00 15.28 2.14
N GLN A 268 -25.24 15.51 1.70
CA GLN A 268 -25.58 15.68 0.29
C GLN A 268 -25.47 17.15 -0.10
N VAL A 269 -24.76 17.42 -1.21
CA VAL A 269 -24.62 18.75 -1.81
C VAL A 269 -25.22 18.71 -3.22
N PRO A 270 -26.37 19.36 -3.43
CA PRO A 270 -27.10 19.26 -4.71
C PRO A 270 -26.39 19.97 -5.87
N ASP A 271 -25.57 20.99 -5.59
CA ASP A 271 -24.72 21.68 -6.56
C ASP A 271 -23.30 21.83 -6.00
N GLY A 272 -22.40 20.93 -6.45
CA GLY A 272 -20.99 20.94 -6.11
C GLY A 272 -20.19 22.11 -6.74
N PHE A 273 -20.86 22.97 -7.51
CA PHE A 273 -20.26 24.17 -8.08
C PHE A 273 -20.68 25.46 -7.34
N ASP A 274 -21.64 25.38 -6.41
CA ASP A 274 -21.90 26.47 -5.48
C ASP A 274 -20.89 26.42 -4.33
N VAL A 275 -19.98 27.40 -4.27
CA VAL A 275 -18.93 27.47 -3.23
C VAL A 275 -19.51 27.58 -1.83
N GLY A 276 -20.63 28.30 -1.68
CA GLY A 276 -21.28 28.46 -0.39
C GLY A 276 -21.84 27.13 0.14
N LEU A 277 -22.50 26.34 -0.72
CA LEU A 277 -23.00 25.01 -0.36
C LEU A 277 -21.84 24.04 -0.09
N VAL A 278 -20.78 24.05 -0.93
CA VAL A 278 -19.59 23.22 -0.72
C VAL A 278 -18.94 23.50 0.63
N LEU A 279 -18.68 24.76 0.94
CA LEU A 279 -18.05 25.17 2.21
C LEU A 279 -18.96 24.86 3.41
N THR A 280 -20.27 25.07 3.28
CA THR A 280 -21.25 24.73 4.32
C THR A 280 -21.20 23.22 4.61
N ALA A 281 -21.20 22.36 3.58
CA ALA A 281 -21.13 20.92 3.75
C ALA A 281 -19.84 20.48 4.44
N GLN A 282 -18.70 21.03 4.02
CA GLN A 282 -17.39 20.70 4.60
C GLN A 282 -17.33 21.10 6.08
N ARG A 283 -17.82 22.27 6.45
CA ARG A 283 -17.89 22.70 7.86
C ARG A 283 -18.88 21.85 8.66
N ARG A 284 -20.04 21.55 8.09
CA ARG A 284 -21.03 20.69 8.74
C ARG A 284 -20.49 19.30 9.03
N ALA A 285 -19.71 18.74 8.12
CA ALA A 285 -19.04 17.44 8.33
C ALA A 285 -18.05 17.47 9.51
N LEU A 286 -17.37 18.61 9.73
CA LEU A 286 -16.46 18.77 10.88
C LEU A 286 -17.18 18.92 12.21
N ASP A 287 -18.42 19.41 12.19
CA ASP A 287 -19.26 19.64 13.39
C ASP A 287 -19.98 18.35 13.85
N LEU A 288 -19.94 17.25 13.06
CA LEU A 288 -20.55 15.98 13.43
C LEU A 288 -19.72 15.27 14.49
N ASP A 289 -20.35 14.99 15.63
CA ASP A 289 -19.73 14.34 16.81
C ASP A 289 -20.54 13.12 17.25
N ASN A 290 -20.86 12.24 16.30
CA ASN A 290 -21.58 10.99 16.58
C ASN A 290 -20.69 9.74 16.52
N GLY A 291 -19.38 9.93 16.40
CA GLY A 291 -18.40 8.85 16.37
C GLY A 291 -18.27 8.13 15.03
N GLN A 292 -18.90 8.61 13.95
CA GLN A 292 -18.91 7.94 12.66
C GLN A 292 -18.13 8.70 11.60
N PRO A 293 -17.53 7.99 10.60
CA PRO A 293 -16.92 8.62 9.43
C PRO A 293 -17.97 9.37 8.60
N THR A 294 -17.52 10.35 7.81
CA THR A 294 -18.42 11.20 7.04
C THR A 294 -18.09 11.15 5.55
N ALA A 295 -19.10 10.95 4.71
CA ALA A 295 -19.03 11.14 3.27
C ALA A 295 -19.81 12.39 2.87
N ILE A 296 -19.15 13.30 2.14
CA ILE A 296 -19.81 14.46 1.52
C ILE A 296 -19.94 14.16 0.03
N VAL A 297 -21.16 14.11 -0.46
CA VAL A 297 -21.50 13.75 -1.83
C VAL A 297 -21.88 14.99 -2.61
N TYR A 298 -20.99 15.41 -3.53
CA TYR A 298 -21.19 16.62 -4.34
C TYR A 298 -21.69 16.24 -5.71
N ARG A 299 -22.88 16.71 -6.08
CA ARG A 299 -23.35 16.55 -7.45
C ARG A 299 -22.63 17.51 -8.37
N THR A 300 -21.91 16.98 -9.35
CA THR A 300 -21.05 17.75 -10.25
C THR A 300 -21.22 17.30 -11.71
N THR A 301 -20.53 18.00 -12.61
CA THR A 301 -20.40 17.63 -14.02
C THR A 301 -18.93 17.52 -14.37
N LYS A 302 -18.49 16.34 -14.83
CA LYS A 302 -17.11 16.10 -15.23
C LYS A 302 -16.70 17.07 -16.35
N GLY A 303 -15.58 17.77 -16.19
CA GLY A 303 -15.11 18.76 -17.15
C GLY A 303 -15.92 20.07 -17.19
N TRP A 304 -16.62 20.40 -16.12
CA TRP A 304 -17.39 21.64 -16.00
C TRP A 304 -16.60 22.89 -16.39
N ARG A 305 -17.15 23.66 -17.32
CA ARG A 305 -16.51 24.88 -17.89
C ARG A 305 -15.14 24.63 -18.56
N TYR A 306 -14.79 23.38 -18.85
CA TYR A 306 -13.59 23.03 -19.62
C TYR A 306 -13.83 23.05 -21.13
N GLY A 307 -15.10 23.06 -21.57
CA GLY A 307 -15.51 22.96 -22.98
C GLY A 307 -15.63 21.54 -23.51
N ILE A 308 -15.23 20.56 -22.74
CA ILE A 308 -15.43 19.12 -23.00
C ILE A 308 -15.96 18.50 -21.70
N GLU A 309 -17.22 18.07 -21.73
CA GLU A 309 -17.87 17.50 -20.55
C GLU A 309 -18.11 15.98 -20.69
N GLY A 310 -18.35 15.33 -19.54
CA GLY A 310 -18.66 13.92 -19.45
C GLY A 310 -17.46 13.02 -19.82
N LYS A 311 -17.77 11.84 -20.38
CA LYS A 311 -16.82 10.79 -20.79
C LYS A 311 -15.63 11.31 -21.59
N LYS A 312 -15.88 12.22 -22.55
CA LYS A 312 -14.84 12.75 -23.43
C LYS A 312 -13.70 13.48 -22.70
N SER A 313 -13.94 13.99 -21.48
CA SER A 313 -12.93 14.63 -20.66
C SER A 313 -12.28 13.66 -19.63
N HIS A 314 -12.65 12.38 -19.63
CA HIS A 314 -12.10 11.41 -18.66
C HIS A 314 -10.60 11.18 -18.87
N GLY A 315 -10.19 10.68 -20.04
CA GLY A 315 -8.78 10.45 -20.41
C GLY A 315 -8.31 11.29 -21.57
N GLY A 316 -9.09 12.30 -21.99
CA GLY A 316 -8.83 13.19 -23.11
C GLY A 316 -9.10 14.64 -22.77
N GLY A 317 -8.71 15.54 -23.65
CA GLY A 317 -8.90 16.97 -23.51
C GLY A 317 -8.66 17.72 -24.83
N HIS A 318 -8.52 19.01 -24.74
CA HIS A 318 -8.28 19.84 -25.92
C HIS A 318 -6.95 19.49 -26.59
N LYS A 319 -6.95 19.42 -27.92
CA LYS A 319 -5.71 19.30 -28.70
C LYS A 319 -4.78 20.45 -28.41
N MET A 320 -3.47 20.22 -28.54
CA MET A 320 -2.44 21.23 -28.29
C MET A 320 -2.74 22.52 -29.05
N SER A 321 -2.72 23.64 -28.34
CA SER A 321 -2.93 25.00 -28.82
C SER A 321 -4.21 25.18 -29.65
N SER A 322 -5.23 24.30 -29.52
CA SER A 322 -6.49 24.41 -30.28
C SER A 322 -7.35 25.59 -29.80
N GLU A 323 -8.34 25.96 -30.63
CA GLU A 323 -9.33 26.98 -30.24
C GLU A 323 -10.05 26.64 -28.94
N GLY A 324 -10.41 25.36 -28.74
CA GLY A 324 -11.04 24.90 -27.49
C GLY A 324 -10.14 25.07 -26.27
N TYR A 325 -8.82 24.84 -26.42
CA TYR A 325 -7.88 25.11 -25.34
C TYR A 325 -7.83 26.61 -25.01
N VAL A 326 -7.69 27.50 -26.04
CA VAL A 326 -7.68 28.95 -25.84
C VAL A 326 -9.01 29.39 -25.18
N ALA A 327 -10.13 28.91 -25.65
CA ALA A 327 -11.44 29.20 -25.08
C ALA A 327 -11.56 28.80 -23.58
N SER A 328 -10.96 27.69 -23.19
CA SER A 328 -10.94 27.25 -21.77
C SER A 328 -10.17 28.20 -20.85
N LEU A 329 -9.29 29.03 -21.40
CA LEU A 329 -8.48 30.01 -20.67
C LEU A 329 -9.02 31.46 -20.70
N VAL A 330 -10.03 31.75 -21.54
CA VAL A 330 -10.69 33.06 -21.58
C VAL A 330 -11.20 33.52 -20.20
N PRO A 331 -11.78 32.67 -19.33
CA PRO A 331 -12.19 33.13 -18.01
C PRO A 331 -11.08 33.68 -17.13
N LEU A 332 -9.82 33.24 -17.35
CA LEU A 332 -8.64 33.75 -16.62
C LEU A 332 -7.97 34.95 -17.32
N PHE A 333 -7.76 34.88 -18.64
CA PHE A 333 -6.97 35.83 -19.39
C PHE A 333 -7.80 36.87 -20.13
N GLY A 334 -9.13 36.73 -20.19
CA GLY A 334 -9.98 37.61 -20.98
C GLY A 334 -9.61 37.60 -22.48
N ALA A 335 -9.54 38.77 -23.11
CA ALA A 335 -9.16 38.91 -24.52
C ALA A 335 -7.71 38.46 -24.79
N ASP A 336 -6.81 38.52 -23.81
CA ASP A 336 -5.40 38.17 -23.95
C ASP A 336 -5.17 36.66 -24.13
N ALA A 337 -6.19 35.84 -23.92
CA ALA A 337 -6.14 34.41 -24.18
C ALA A 337 -5.77 34.07 -25.63
N ALA A 338 -6.23 34.89 -26.60
CA ALA A 338 -5.92 34.68 -28.01
C ALA A 338 -4.43 34.93 -28.34
N GLY A 339 -3.70 35.68 -27.48
CA GLY A 339 -2.28 35.97 -27.62
C GLY A 339 -1.35 35.07 -26.81
N LEU A 340 -1.87 33.95 -26.28
CA LEU A 340 -1.04 32.98 -25.54
C LEU A 340 -0.06 32.27 -26.48
N PRO A 341 1.15 31.95 -25.97
CA PRO A 341 2.13 31.15 -26.70
C PRO A 341 1.55 29.82 -27.20
N SER A 342 1.86 29.46 -28.43
CA SER A 342 1.35 28.24 -29.06
C SER A 342 2.48 27.39 -29.65
N SER A 343 2.21 26.10 -29.85
CA SER A 343 3.09 25.14 -30.52
C SER A 343 2.27 24.18 -31.37
N ASP A 344 2.89 23.71 -32.47
CA ASP A 344 2.30 22.64 -33.31
C ASP A 344 2.48 21.22 -32.74
N GLY A 345 3.16 21.11 -31.61
CA GLY A 345 3.37 19.83 -30.90
C GLY A 345 4.50 18.94 -31.43
N LYS A 346 5.24 19.40 -32.49
CA LYS A 346 6.26 18.54 -33.13
C LYS A 346 7.63 18.65 -32.47
N ASP A 347 8.04 19.86 -32.09
CA ASP A 347 9.32 20.10 -31.45
C ASP A 347 9.16 20.19 -29.93
N PRO A 348 9.72 19.23 -29.14
CA PRO A 348 9.62 19.24 -27.68
C PRO A 348 10.15 20.54 -27.05
N VAL A 349 11.17 21.19 -27.63
CA VAL A 349 11.72 22.43 -27.10
C VAL A 349 10.76 23.60 -27.31
N GLN A 350 10.10 23.66 -28.45
CA GLN A 350 9.08 24.69 -28.71
C GLN A 350 7.83 24.46 -27.83
N VAL A 351 7.41 23.18 -27.66
CA VAL A 351 6.30 22.84 -26.77
C VAL A 351 6.60 23.27 -25.34
N GLU A 352 7.78 22.96 -24.83
CA GLU A 352 8.22 23.38 -23.48
C GLU A 352 8.29 24.89 -23.33
N THR A 353 8.85 25.60 -24.34
CA THR A 353 8.99 27.04 -24.32
C THR A 353 7.63 27.74 -24.29
N ALA A 354 6.69 27.31 -25.13
CA ALA A 354 5.34 27.87 -25.19
C ALA A 354 4.57 27.58 -23.87
N TYR A 355 4.74 26.40 -23.32
CA TYR A 355 4.14 26.02 -22.05
C TYR A 355 4.65 26.88 -20.89
N TRP A 356 6.00 27.02 -20.78
CA TRP A 356 6.61 27.83 -19.73
C TRP A 356 6.19 29.30 -19.84
N ALA A 357 6.23 29.88 -21.04
CA ALA A 357 5.79 31.24 -21.25
C ALA A 357 4.31 31.47 -20.89
N THR A 358 3.47 30.44 -21.03
CA THR A 358 2.06 30.50 -20.55
C THR A 358 1.99 30.48 -19.01
N LEU A 359 2.81 29.67 -18.34
CA LEU A 359 2.90 29.67 -16.87
C LEU A 359 3.43 30.99 -16.31
N GLU A 360 4.41 31.61 -17.00
CA GLU A 360 4.92 32.98 -16.65
C GLU A 360 3.80 34.02 -16.72
N ARG A 361 2.86 33.91 -17.68
CA ARG A 361 1.70 34.81 -17.74
C ARG A 361 0.73 34.55 -16.57
N VAL A 362 0.52 33.30 -16.17
CA VAL A 362 -0.27 33.00 -14.94
C VAL A 362 0.41 33.60 -13.71
N ARG A 363 1.74 33.49 -13.62
CA ARG A 363 2.54 34.10 -12.54
C ARG A 363 2.35 35.59 -12.47
N ALA A 364 2.50 36.29 -13.62
CA ALA A 364 2.33 37.74 -13.72
C ALA A 364 0.90 38.17 -13.32
N LEU A 365 -0.12 37.40 -13.69
CA LEU A 365 -1.49 37.68 -13.27
C LEU A 365 -1.63 37.56 -11.74
N LEU A 366 -1.04 36.55 -11.12
CA LEU A 366 -1.08 36.38 -9.66
C LEU A 366 -0.32 37.47 -8.93
N GLU A 367 0.82 37.95 -9.48
CA GLU A 367 1.61 39.04 -8.93
C GLU A 367 0.85 40.39 -8.98
N ALA A 368 0.01 40.57 -10.00
CA ALA A 368 -0.81 41.77 -10.17
C ALA A 368 -2.17 41.69 -9.46
N ASP A 369 -2.59 40.49 -8.96
CA ASP A 369 -3.89 40.28 -8.41
C ASP A 369 -3.99 40.77 -6.96
N ALA A 370 -4.90 41.73 -6.73
CA ALA A 370 -5.17 42.27 -5.40
C ALA A 370 -5.64 41.20 -4.37
N MET A 371 -6.12 40.06 -4.82
CA MET A 371 -6.55 38.96 -3.94
C MET A 371 -5.40 38.05 -3.48
N THR A 372 -4.24 38.05 -4.15
CA THR A 372 -3.11 37.17 -3.81
C THR A 372 -2.66 37.31 -2.35
N PRO A 373 -2.54 38.50 -1.74
CA PRO A 373 -2.25 38.63 -0.32
C PRO A 373 -3.33 38.02 0.60
N ALA A 374 -4.61 38.14 0.22
CA ALA A 374 -5.71 37.54 1.00
C ALA A 374 -5.68 36.01 0.92
N LEU A 375 -5.38 35.43 -0.25
CA LEU A 375 -5.17 33.99 -0.43
C LEU A 375 -3.99 33.49 0.41
N ALA A 376 -2.86 34.19 0.41
CA ALA A 376 -1.70 33.86 1.24
C ALA A 376 -2.04 33.94 2.74
N GLY A 377 -2.86 34.91 3.15
CA GLY A 377 -3.37 35.00 4.51
C GLY A 377 -4.18 33.76 4.95
N ARG A 378 -4.98 33.18 4.05
CA ARG A 378 -5.74 31.96 4.32
C ARG A 378 -4.84 30.72 4.43
N ILE A 379 -3.79 30.64 3.59
CA ILE A 379 -2.77 29.60 3.70
C ILE A 379 -2.06 29.70 5.06
N ARG A 380 -1.69 30.91 5.48
CA ARG A 380 -1.09 31.15 6.81
C ARG A 380 -2.04 30.75 7.96
N ALA A 381 -3.32 31.03 7.79
CA ALA A 381 -4.33 30.69 8.79
C ALA A 381 -4.45 29.15 9.02
N ALA A 382 -4.19 28.33 8.01
CA ALA A 382 -4.17 26.88 8.16
C ALA A 382 -3.08 26.42 9.14
N ALA A 383 -1.85 26.95 9.02
CA ALA A 383 -0.76 26.68 9.97
C ALA A 383 -1.08 27.18 11.37
N THR A 384 -1.66 28.38 11.46
CA THR A 384 -2.10 28.96 12.76
C THR A 384 -3.16 28.09 13.44
N ARG A 385 -4.14 27.55 12.69
CA ARG A 385 -5.14 26.61 13.23
C ARG A 385 -4.49 25.33 13.71
N LEU A 386 -3.53 24.78 12.92
CA LEU A 386 -2.80 23.57 13.30
C LEU A 386 -2.03 23.77 14.61
N ASP A 387 -1.30 24.88 14.73
CA ASP A 387 -0.56 25.21 15.96
C ASP A 387 -1.49 25.37 17.17
N ALA A 388 -2.64 26.00 16.97
CA ALA A 388 -3.63 26.17 18.01
C ALA A 388 -4.26 24.85 18.50
N ARG A 389 -4.28 23.79 17.64
CA ARG A 389 -4.68 22.45 18.07
C ARG A 389 -3.74 21.88 19.12
N GLY A 390 -2.44 22.09 18.99
CA GLY A 390 -1.44 21.58 19.92
C GLY A 390 -1.50 20.05 20.08
N ARG A 391 -1.81 19.32 19.02
CA ARG A 391 -2.00 17.86 19.03
C ARG A 391 -0.76 17.16 19.57
N ARG A 392 -0.97 16.22 20.48
CA ARG A 392 0.09 15.38 21.07
C ARG A 392 -0.32 13.92 21.05
N SER A 393 0.67 13.04 21.03
CA SER A 393 0.41 11.61 21.22
C SER A 393 -0.36 11.37 22.52
N ARG A 394 -1.31 10.42 22.49
CA ARG A 394 -2.04 10.03 23.69
C ARG A 394 -1.10 9.44 24.75
N PRO A 395 -1.46 9.48 26.04
CA PRO A 395 -0.74 8.74 27.08
C PRO A 395 -0.68 7.24 26.72
N GLY A 396 0.53 6.64 26.77
CA GLY A 396 0.71 5.25 26.39
C GLY A 396 0.59 4.97 24.88
N ALA A 397 0.80 5.98 24.02
CA ALA A 397 0.92 5.75 22.59
C ALA A 397 2.08 4.78 22.29
N PRO A 398 1.94 3.90 21.27
CA PRO A 398 2.98 2.91 20.96
C PRO A 398 4.25 3.56 20.43
N ASP A 399 5.40 2.92 20.67
CA ASP A 399 6.70 3.27 20.11
C ASP A 399 7.20 2.17 19.18
N VAL A 400 6.98 2.32 17.89
CA VAL A 400 7.38 1.35 16.86
C VAL A 400 8.91 1.14 16.81
N GLU A 401 9.70 2.14 17.20
CA GLU A 401 11.18 2.01 17.21
C GLU A 401 11.69 1.00 18.24
N MET A 402 10.88 0.67 19.25
CA MET A 402 11.22 -0.39 20.20
C MET A 402 11.32 -1.76 19.54
N ILE A 403 10.56 -2.03 18.46
CA ILE A 403 10.69 -3.26 17.68
C ILE A 403 12.11 -3.34 17.12
N TYR A 404 12.55 -2.30 16.44
CA TYR A 404 13.85 -2.29 15.74
C TYR A 404 15.05 -2.30 16.68
N ARG A 405 14.86 -1.83 17.92
CA ARG A 405 15.89 -1.90 18.96
C ARG A 405 15.98 -3.28 19.62
N ALA A 406 14.89 -4.04 19.59
CA ALA A 406 14.78 -5.33 20.26
C ALA A 406 15.18 -6.52 19.39
N VAL A 407 15.19 -6.38 18.06
CA VAL A 407 15.44 -7.49 17.15
C VAL A 407 16.93 -7.80 17.05
N ASP A 408 17.28 -9.01 17.46
CA ASP A 408 18.59 -9.64 17.28
C ASP A 408 18.38 -11.07 16.74
N PRO A 409 18.76 -11.35 15.48
CA PRO A 409 18.57 -12.68 14.91
C PRO A 409 19.46 -13.76 15.53
N SER A 410 20.51 -13.38 16.26
CA SER A 410 21.44 -14.31 16.91
C SER A 410 20.98 -14.75 18.31
N VAL A 411 20.00 -14.04 18.91
CA VAL A 411 19.55 -14.28 20.29
C VAL A 411 18.05 -14.45 20.34
N THR A 412 17.58 -15.65 20.61
CA THR A 412 16.14 -15.91 20.85
C THR A 412 15.74 -15.46 22.25
N PRO A 413 14.74 -14.55 22.41
CA PRO A 413 14.20 -14.18 23.71
C PRO A 413 13.74 -15.40 24.51
N GLU A 414 13.96 -15.40 25.83
CA GLU A 414 13.65 -16.53 26.71
C GLU A 414 12.18 -17.02 26.56
N ALA A 415 11.23 -16.10 26.41
CA ALA A 415 9.81 -16.40 26.22
C ALA A 415 9.50 -17.13 24.90
N LEU A 416 10.43 -17.13 23.93
CA LEU A 416 10.27 -17.76 22.61
C LEU A 416 11.15 -18.99 22.42
N VAL A 417 11.99 -19.33 23.40
CA VAL A 417 12.84 -20.52 23.36
C VAL A 417 11.99 -21.77 23.39
N LEU A 418 12.23 -22.65 22.43
CA LEU A 418 11.56 -23.95 22.31
C LEU A 418 12.50 -25.07 22.80
N GLN A 419 11.94 -26.03 23.55
CA GLN A 419 12.69 -27.18 24.06
C GLN A 419 12.60 -28.35 23.08
N PRO A 420 13.69 -28.99 22.70
CA PRO A 420 13.66 -30.23 21.92
C PRO A 420 12.71 -31.28 22.50
N GLY A 421 11.99 -31.99 21.63
CA GLY A 421 10.98 -32.99 22.03
C GLY A 421 9.59 -32.42 22.31
N THR A 422 9.42 -31.09 22.32
CA THR A 422 8.10 -30.44 22.29
C THR A 422 7.59 -30.33 20.85
N SER A 423 6.36 -29.88 20.66
CA SER A 423 5.82 -29.60 19.32
C SER A 423 4.99 -28.31 19.31
N THR A 424 5.06 -27.57 18.20
CA THR A 424 4.23 -26.37 17.96
C THR A 424 4.10 -26.11 16.46
N ALA A 425 3.02 -25.44 16.04
CA ALA A 425 2.88 -25.06 14.64
C ALA A 425 3.72 -23.80 14.32
N LEU A 426 4.26 -23.71 13.08
CA LEU A 426 5.02 -22.54 12.62
C LEU A 426 4.20 -21.26 12.79
N ARG A 427 2.91 -21.29 12.40
CA ARG A 427 2.00 -20.14 12.55
C ARG A 427 1.83 -19.69 14.00
N GLN A 428 1.77 -20.63 14.96
CA GLN A 428 1.65 -20.31 16.40
C GLN A 428 2.92 -19.64 16.92
N GLN A 429 4.07 -20.17 16.53
CA GLN A 429 5.35 -19.58 16.92
C GLN A 429 5.55 -18.18 16.29
N LEU A 430 5.08 -17.98 15.03
CA LEU A 430 5.06 -16.66 14.40
C LEU A 430 4.16 -15.69 15.17
N GLY A 431 2.95 -16.09 15.52
CA GLY A 431 2.03 -15.27 16.31
C GLY A 431 2.66 -14.83 17.64
N LYS A 432 3.32 -15.78 18.36
CA LYS A 432 4.05 -15.46 19.61
C LYS A 432 5.23 -14.50 19.39
N ALA A 433 6.00 -14.68 18.31
CA ALA A 433 7.10 -13.79 17.98
C ALA A 433 6.62 -12.36 17.71
N LEU A 434 5.55 -12.21 16.92
CA LEU A 434 4.91 -10.91 16.67
C LEU A 434 4.29 -10.33 17.97
N GLY A 435 3.69 -11.17 18.82
CA GLY A 435 3.15 -10.76 20.13
C GLY A 435 4.23 -10.24 21.08
N HIS A 436 5.41 -10.87 21.07
CA HIS A 436 6.56 -10.37 21.82
C HIS A 436 6.96 -8.96 21.36
N LEU A 437 7.10 -8.74 20.04
CA LEU A 437 7.41 -7.43 19.47
C LEU A 437 6.32 -6.39 19.77
N ASN A 438 5.05 -6.81 19.71
CA ASN A 438 3.91 -5.94 19.99
C ASN A 438 3.88 -5.48 21.44
N THR A 439 4.16 -6.40 22.37
CA THR A 439 4.25 -6.07 23.81
C THR A 439 5.40 -5.09 24.08
N LEU A 440 6.57 -5.35 23.52
CA LEU A 440 7.76 -4.48 23.69
C LEU A 440 7.52 -3.05 23.18
N SER A 441 6.75 -2.91 22.10
CA SER A 441 6.47 -1.61 21.47
C SER A 441 5.23 -0.89 22.05
N GLY A 442 4.59 -1.48 23.07
CA GLY A 442 3.37 -0.91 23.66
C GLY A 442 2.15 -0.97 22.73
N GLY A 443 2.13 -1.94 21.80
CA GLY A 443 1.00 -2.15 20.92
C GLY A 443 1.13 -1.49 19.54
N SER A 444 2.33 -1.39 19.00
CA SER A 444 2.52 -0.78 17.66
C SER A 444 2.09 -1.69 16.50
N LEU A 445 1.91 -3.01 16.71
CA LEU A 445 1.36 -3.88 15.70
C LEU A 445 -0.18 -3.85 15.78
N LEU A 446 -0.82 -3.44 14.67
CA LEU A 446 -2.24 -3.62 14.45
C LEU A 446 -2.44 -4.80 13.50
N ILE A 447 -3.28 -5.76 13.89
CA ILE A 447 -3.47 -7.01 13.17
C ILE A 447 -4.88 -7.13 12.61
N ALA A 448 -5.02 -7.85 11.50
CA ALA A 448 -6.31 -8.27 10.96
C ALA A 448 -6.19 -9.60 10.22
N ALA A 449 -7.31 -10.30 10.07
CA ALA A 449 -7.43 -11.46 9.20
C ALA A 449 -8.84 -11.51 8.62
N ALA A 450 -8.98 -12.16 7.46
CA ALA A 450 -10.26 -12.32 6.78
C ALA A 450 -11.05 -13.48 7.43
N ASP A 451 -11.63 -13.22 8.61
CA ASP A 451 -12.31 -14.21 9.47
C ASP A 451 -11.43 -15.41 9.89
N LEU A 452 -10.11 -15.22 9.90
CA LEU A 452 -9.12 -16.28 10.08
C LEU A 452 -8.14 -16.01 11.26
N LEU A 453 -8.49 -15.14 12.22
CA LEU A 453 -7.61 -14.74 13.32
C LEU A 453 -7.00 -15.94 14.06
N GLY A 454 -7.85 -16.87 14.49
CA GLY A 454 -7.41 -18.10 15.20
C GLY A 454 -6.75 -19.11 14.27
N SER A 455 -7.30 -19.28 13.06
CA SER A 455 -6.79 -20.27 12.10
C SER A 455 -5.43 -19.92 11.51
N THR A 456 -5.07 -18.65 11.42
CA THR A 456 -3.72 -18.18 11.05
C THR A 456 -2.82 -17.97 12.26
N ALA A 457 -3.38 -18.07 13.49
CA ALA A 457 -2.73 -17.74 14.76
C ALA A 457 -2.20 -16.30 14.87
N ILE A 458 -2.62 -15.39 13.98
CA ILE A 458 -2.21 -13.98 14.05
C ILE A 458 -2.81 -13.31 15.31
N SER A 459 -3.90 -13.84 15.88
CA SER A 459 -4.46 -13.39 17.16
C SER A 459 -3.47 -13.35 18.30
N ASP A 460 -2.46 -14.24 18.30
CA ASP A 460 -1.44 -14.31 19.34
C ASP A 460 -0.58 -13.02 19.36
N ALA A 461 -0.49 -12.32 18.25
CA ALA A 461 0.19 -11.01 18.17
C ALA A 461 -0.53 -9.90 18.94
N ALA A 462 -1.80 -10.08 19.29
CA ALA A 462 -2.57 -9.16 20.14
C ALA A 462 -2.70 -9.65 21.59
N ALA A 463 -2.02 -10.73 21.97
CA ALA A 463 -2.07 -11.26 23.33
C ALA A 463 -1.58 -10.20 24.35
N GLY A 464 -2.32 -10.07 25.47
CA GLY A 464 -2.03 -9.08 26.50
C GLY A 464 -2.68 -7.71 26.29
N PHE A 465 -3.31 -7.47 25.14
CA PHE A 465 -4.13 -6.28 24.87
C PHE A 465 -5.63 -6.58 25.05
N PRO A 466 -6.50 -5.53 25.15
CA PRO A 466 -7.93 -5.73 25.29
C PRO A 466 -8.51 -6.61 24.18
N ALA A 467 -9.32 -7.58 24.58
CA ALA A 467 -9.97 -8.51 23.65
C ALA A 467 -11.04 -7.82 22.79
N GLY A 468 -11.41 -8.47 21.70
CA GLY A 468 -12.37 -7.96 20.72
C GLY A 468 -11.73 -7.06 19.68
N PHE A 469 -12.55 -6.55 18.76
CA PHE A 469 -12.07 -5.68 17.71
C PHE A 469 -11.87 -4.23 18.18
N TYR A 470 -10.94 -3.55 17.53
CA TYR A 470 -10.70 -2.13 17.73
C TYR A 470 -11.97 -1.32 17.39
N HIS A 471 -12.31 -0.43 18.29
CA HIS A 471 -13.27 0.64 18.04
C HIS A 471 -12.75 1.91 18.68
N ARG A 472 -12.71 3.00 17.93
CA ARG A 472 -12.07 4.25 18.33
C ARG A 472 -12.54 4.77 19.70
N HIS A 473 -13.82 4.59 20.02
CA HIS A 473 -14.42 5.09 21.26
C HIS A 473 -14.64 3.99 22.30
N ASP A 474 -15.11 2.80 21.87
CA ASP A 474 -15.58 1.75 22.79
C ASP A 474 -14.45 0.75 23.14
N ASN A 475 -13.45 0.55 22.26
CA ASN A 475 -12.33 -0.39 22.50
C ASN A 475 -11.02 0.10 21.84
N PRO A 476 -10.51 1.29 22.18
CA PRO A 476 -9.32 1.87 21.54
C PRO A 476 -8.03 1.13 21.92
N GLY A 477 -8.05 0.31 22.98
CA GLY A 477 -6.89 -0.47 23.41
C GLY A 477 -6.66 -1.76 22.62
N SER A 478 -7.64 -2.25 21.87
CA SER A 478 -7.49 -3.47 21.07
C SER A 478 -6.46 -3.27 19.95
N ARG A 479 -5.73 -4.36 19.67
CA ARG A 479 -4.76 -4.39 18.54
C ARG A 479 -5.31 -5.15 17.33
N THR A 480 -6.55 -5.65 17.41
CA THR A 480 -7.19 -6.44 16.36
C THR A 480 -8.23 -5.62 15.62
N LEU A 481 -8.07 -5.47 14.31
CA LEU A 481 -9.00 -4.73 13.44
C LEU A 481 -10.01 -5.69 12.79
N SER A 482 -11.27 -5.24 12.68
CA SER A 482 -12.29 -5.93 11.89
C SER A 482 -12.42 -5.26 10.53
N VAL A 483 -11.85 -5.85 9.50
CA VAL A 483 -11.89 -5.27 8.14
C VAL A 483 -13.08 -5.82 7.33
N GLY A 484 -14.23 -6.00 7.97
CA GLY A 484 -15.49 -6.33 7.30
C GLY A 484 -15.81 -7.82 7.16
N GLY A 485 -15.06 -8.74 7.77
CA GLY A 485 -15.28 -10.19 7.72
C GLY A 485 -14.31 -10.89 6.77
N ILE A 486 -14.80 -11.63 5.76
CA ILE A 486 -13.99 -12.31 4.74
C ILE A 486 -13.68 -11.29 3.65
N CYS A 487 -12.54 -10.61 3.75
CA CYS A 487 -12.24 -9.40 3.00
C CYS A 487 -10.74 -9.22 2.72
N GLU A 488 -10.13 -10.21 2.08
CA GLU A 488 -8.72 -10.19 1.73
C GLU A 488 -8.32 -8.97 0.89
N ASP A 489 -9.18 -8.54 -0.01
CA ASP A 489 -8.86 -7.51 -1.00
C ASP A 489 -8.70 -6.12 -0.36
N GLY A 490 -9.49 -5.80 0.66
CA GLY A 490 -9.39 -4.55 1.44
C GLY A 490 -8.36 -4.59 2.56
N LEU A 491 -8.16 -5.77 3.16
CA LEU A 491 -7.41 -5.96 4.39
C LEU A 491 -5.97 -5.42 4.31
N THR A 492 -5.18 -5.89 3.35
CA THR A 492 -3.79 -5.44 3.24
C THR A 492 -3.70 -3.98 2.83
N GLY A 493 -4.66 -3.45 2.06
CA GLY A 493 -4.73 -2.01 1.80
C GLY A 493 -4.82 -1.19 3.09
N VAL A 494 -5.66 -1.60 4.03
CA VAL A 494 -5.74 -0.99 5.38
C VAL A 494 -4.41 -1.13 6.12
N MET A 495 -3.81 -2.34 6.12
CA MET A 495 -2.54 -2.58 6.82
C MET A 495 -1.39 -1.73 6.24
N THR A 496 -1.33 -1.53 4.93
CA THR A 496 -0.32 -0.65 4.31
C THR A 496 -0.49 0.81 4.74
N GLY A 497 -1.72 1.28 4.91
CA GLY A 497 -2.00 2.60 5.45
C GLY A 497 -1.58 2.74 6.92
N VAL A 498 -1.80 1.70 7.73
CA VAL A 498 -1.34 1.63 9.13
C VAL A 498 0.18 1.83 9.20
N SER A 499 0.94 1.08 8.40
CA SER A 499 2.40 1.21 8.32
C SER A 499 2.82 2.57 7.72
N GLY A 500 2.11 3.03 6.67
CA GLY A 500 2.38 4.28 5.98
C GLY A 500 2.28 5.53 6.87
N PHE A 501 1.50 5.47 7.96
CA PHE A 501 1.45 6.52 8.96
C PHE A 501 2.77 6.67 9.72
N GLY A 502 3.59 5.60 9.82
CA GLY A 502 4.94 5.64 10.34
C GLY A 502 5.08 5.52 11.86
N ARG A 503 4.01 5.17 12.58
CA ARG A 503 4.00 4.94 14.04
C ARG A 503 3.60 3.52 14.42
N HIS A 504 3.22 2.72 13.41
CA HIS A 504 2.68 1.37 13.57
C HIS A 504 3.24 0.44 12.51
N VAL A 505 3.03 -0.85 12.73
CA VAL A 505 3.19 -1.92 11.74
C VAL A 505 1.82 -2.55 11.53
N GLY A 506 1.33 -2.54 10.31
CA GLY A 506 0.14 -3.31 9.93
C GLY A 506 0.51 -4.76 9.65
N ALA A 507 -0.26 -5.70 10.18
CA ALA A 507 -0.06 -7.12 9.93
C ALA A 507 -1.38 -7.78 9.50
N GLY A 508 -1.47 -8.21 8.25
CA GLY A 508 -2.61 -8.92 7.68
C GLY A 508 -2.33 -10.41 7.51
N ALA A 509 -3.34 -11.27 7.69
CA ALA A 509 -3.18 -12.71 7.54
C ALA A 509 -4.33 -13.35 6.77
N SER A 510 -4.01 -14.28 5.86
CA SER A 510 -4.94 -15.22 5.23
C SER A 510 -4.23 -16.51 4.82
N TYR A 511 -4.92 -17.41 4.12
CA TYR A 511 -4.33 -18.63 3.57
C TYR A 511 -3.58 -18.36 2.27
N GLY A 512 -2.68 -19.27 1.89
CA GLY A 512 -1.89 -19.20 0.67
C GLY A 512 -2.71 -18.99 -0.59
N ALA A 513 -3.83 -19.69 -0.73
CA ALA A 513 -4.75 -19.57 -1.85
C ALA A 513 -5.30 -18.15 -2.08
N PHE A 514 -5.31 -17.32 -1.03
CA PHE A 514 -5.84 -15.95 -1.07
C PHE A 514 -4.75 -14.87 -1.05
N ILE A 515 -3.46 -15.26 -1.21
CA ILE A 515 -2.35 -14.29 -1.17
C ILE A 515 -2.42 -13.26 -2.30
N ALA A 516 -2.97 -13.61 -3.45
CA ALA A 516 -3.08 -12.71 -4.59
C ALA A 516 -3.98 -11.49 -4.27
N PRO A 517 -5.24 -11.64 -3.84
CA PRO A 517 -6.05 -10.51 -3.40
C PRO A 517 -5.52 -9.89 -2.09
N LEU A 518 -5.05 -10.70 -1.14
CA LEU A 518 -4.52 -10.23 0.13
C LEU A 518 -3.29 -9.34 -0.06
N GLY A 519 -2.29 -9.78 -0.81
CA GLY A 519 -0.93 -9.24 -0.67
C GLY A 519 -0.36 -8.48 -1.86
N HIS A 520 -0.51 -8.94 -3.07
CA HIS A 520 0.34 -8.50 -4.17
C HIS A 520 0.18 -7.02 -4.55
N ILE A 521 -1.04 -6.56 -4.88
CA ILE A 521 -1.25 -5.17 -5.34
C ILE A 521 -1.01 -4.16 -4.20
N PRO A 522 -1.61 -4.29 -3.00
CA PRO A 522 -1.37 -3.36 -1.92
C PRO A 522 0.10 -3.29 -1.49
N SER A 523 0.77 -4.44 -1.39
CA SER A 523 2.20 -4.51 -1.03
C SER A 523 3.09 -3.80 -2.04
N ARG A 524 2.83 -4.00 -3.35
CA ARG A 524 3.55 -3.30 -4.41
C ARG A 524 3.37 -1.79 -4.33
N VAL A 525 2.14 -1.32 -4.12
CA VAL A 525 1.85 0.12 -3.99
C VAL A 525 2.51 0.71 -2.74
N HIS A 526 2.54 -0.06 -1.65
CA HIS A 526 3.24 0.34 -0.42
C HIS A 526 4.76 0.43 -0.61
N ALA A 527 5.37 -0.54 -1.30
CA ALA A 527 6.80 -0.49 -1.64
C ALA A 527 7.13 0.72 -2.53
N ILE A 528 6.27 1.05 -3.49
CA ILE A 528 6.39 2.29 -4.29
C ILE A 528 6.30 3.52 -3.37
N SER A 529 5.34 3.55 -2.43
CA SER A 529 5.19 4.66 -1.48
C SER A 529 6.46 4.89 -0.66
N ASP A 530 7.04 3.83 -0.12
CA ASP A 530 8.27 3.91 0.68
C ASP A 530 9.49 4.34 -0.14
N GLN A 531 9.63 3.84 -1.36
CA GLN A 531 10.70 4.24 -2.25
C GLN A 531 10.58 5.72 -2.65
N MET A 532 9.39 6.16 -3.03
CA MET A 532 9.15 7.54 -3.47
C MET A 532 9.25 8.54 -2.32
N ARG A 533 8.85 8.13 -1.11
CA ARG A 533 8.98 8.93 0.11
C ARG A 533 10.43 9.36 0.42
N GLN A 534 11.43 8.61 -0.05
CA GLN A 534 12.84 9.00 0.14
C GLN A 534 13.18 10.37 -0.43
N GLN A 535 12.40 10.90 -1.36
CA GLN A 535 12.62 12.22 -1.95
C GLN A 535 12.14 13.38 -1.05
N THR A 536 11.15 13.14 -0.21
CA THR A 536 10.53 14.17 0.65
C THR A 536 10.75 13.94 2.15
N GLU A 537 10.87 12.67 2.56
CA GLU A 537 11.06 12.26 3.94
C GLU A 537 12.04 11.06 3.96
N PRO A 538 13.37 11.29 3.76
CA PRO A 538 14.35 10.21 3.79
C PRO A 538 14.34 9.46 5.13
N GLY A 539 14.45 8.14 5.07
CA GLY A 539 14.49 7.31 6.28
C GLY A 539 14.28 5.83 5.95
N PRO A 540 14.28 4.96 6.97
CA PRO A 540 14.03 3.54 6.78
C PRO A 540 12.63 3.29 6.21
N TYR A 541 12.47 2.16 5.52
CA TYR A 541 11.16 1.74 5.05
C TYR A 541 10.27 1.36 6.23
N ARG A 542 8.95 1.35 6.01
CA ARG A 542 7.90 1.14 7.02
C ARG A 542 7.22 -0.20 6.77
N PRO A 543 7.69 -1.31 7.38
CA PRO A 543 7.19 -2.63 7.05
C PRO A 543 5.69 -2.80 7.21
N VAL A 544 5.08 -3.49 6.25
CA VAL A 544 3.81 -4.19 6.42
C VAL A 544 4.08 -5.69 6.45
N VAL A 545 3.41 -6.43 7.32
CA VAL A 545 3.52 -7.89 7.41
C VAL A 545 2.32 -8.54 6.73
N VAL A 546 2.57 -9.41 5.77
CA VAL A 546 1.54 -10.15 5.03
C VAL A 546 1.72 -11.64 5.32
N VAL A 547 1.00 -12.17 6.30
CA VAL A 547 1.13 -13.55 6.74
C VAL A 547 0.39 -14.49 5.80
N CYS A 548 1.12 -15.36 5.11
CA CYS A 548 0.59 -16.51 4.41
C CYS A 548 0.52 -17.69 5.39
N GLY A 549 -0.60 -17.80 6.10
CA GLY A 549 -0.92 -18.96 6.92
C GLY A 549 -1.32 -20.13 6.03
N HIS A 550 -1.13 -21.37 6.48
CA HIS A 550 -1.44 -22.55 5.68
C HIS A 550 -0.65 -22.65 4.36
N ALA A 551 0.62 -22.28 4.39
CA ALA A 551 1.51 -22.41 3.24
C ALA A 551 1.83 -23.88 2.94
N GLY A 552 2.08 -24.19 1.67
CA GLY A 552 2.54 -25.49 1.20
C GLY A 552 1.48 -26.59 1.25
N LEU A 553 1.92 -27.86 1.24
CA LEU A 553 1.08 -29.04 1.05
C LEU A 553 0.46 -29.60 2.33
N LYS A 554 0.98 -29.25 3.51
CA LYS A 554 0.51 -29.82 4.80
C LYS A 554 -0.93 -29.39 5.17
N THR A 555 -1.56 -28.55 4.39
CA THR A 555 -2.99 -28.16 4.49
C THR A 555 -3.88 -28.91 3.52
N GLY A 556 -3.44 -30.06 3.05
CA GLY A 556 -4.10 -30.82 1.99
C GLY A 556 -5.53 -31.31 2.27
N GLU A 557 -6.00 -31.26 3.52
CA GLU A 557 -7.39 -31.59 3.89
C GLU A 557 -8.41 -30.73 3.17
N ASP A 558 -8.11 -29.44 2.99
CA ASP A 558 -8.95 -28.48 2.30
C ASP A 558 -8.88 -28.63 0.75
N GLY A 559 -7.93 -29.42 0.26
CA GLY A 559 -7.77 -29.74 -1.16
C GLY A 559 -7.12 -28.64 -1.99
N PRO A 560 -7.12 -28.79 -3.32
CA PRO A 560 -6.34 -27.96 -4.24
C PRO A 560 -6.80 -26.50 -4.33
N THR A 561 -7.98 -26.17 -3.82
CA THR A 561 -8.49 -24.79 -3.81
C THR A 561 -7.92 -23.96 -2.64
N HIS A 562 -7.27 -24.59 -1.67
CA HIS A 562 -6.73 -23.92 -0.48
C HIS A 562 -5.24 -24.20 -0.27
N ALA A 563 -4.74 -25.38 -0.62
CA ALA A 563 -3.32 -25.70 -0.62
C ALA A 563 -2.68 -25.11 -1.89
N ASP A 564 -2.01 -23.97 -1.76
CA ASP A 564 -1.45 -23.23 -2.89
C ASP A 564 0.08 -23.16 -2.86
N PRO A 565 0.76 -24.13 -3.51
CA PRO A 565 2.21 -24.05 -3.71
C PRO A 565 2.67 -22.85 -4.56
N GLN A 566 1.76 -22.22 -5.32
CA GLN A 566 2.08 -21.09 -6.19
C GLN A 566 2.21 -19.76 -5.43
N ALA A 567 1.68 -19.68 -4.22
CA ALA A 567 1.63 -18.45 -3.42
C ALA A 567 3.00 -17.78 -3.26
N LEU A 568 4.05 -18.55 -3.00
CA LEU A 568 5.40 -18.02 -2.84
C LEU A 568 5.91 -17.31 -4.09
N GLN A 569 5.65 -17.86 -5.28
CA GLN A 569 6.11 -17.31 -6.55
C GLN A 569 5.54 -15.92 -6.84
N LEU A 570 4.37 -15.57 -6.26
CA LEU A 570 3.79 -14.23 -6.39
C LEU A 570 4.57 -13.16 -5.61
N MET A 571 5.32 -13.56 -4.59
CA MET A 571 5.95 -12.64 -3.65
C MET A 571 7.48 -12.71 -3.69
N GLN A 572 8.06 -13.91 -3.73
CA GLN A 572 9.50 -14.14 -3.72
C GLN A 572 10.16 -13.55 -4.97
N GLU A 573 11.17 -12.70 -4.76
CA GLU A 573 11.97 -12.05 -5.82
C GLU A 573 11.13 -11.26 -6.86
N ASN A 574 9.88 -10.88 -6.49
CA ASN A 574 8.94 -10.18 -7.38
C ASN A 574 8.84 -8.67 -7.10
N PHE A 575 9.72 -8.15 -6.26
CA PHE A 575 9.78 -6.73 -5.88
C PHE A 575 11.15 -6.14 -6.19
N VAL A 576 11.24 -4.82 -6.17
CA VAL A 576 12.54 -4.14 -6.27
C VAL A 576 13.45 -4.61 -5.12
N ALA A 577 14.72 -4.87 -5.44
CA ALA A 577 15.69 -5.38 -4.48
C ALA A 577 15.68 -4.56 -3.17
N GLY A 578 15.61 -5.26 -2.04
CA GLY A 578 15.58 -4.67 -0.69
C GLY A 578 14.22 -4.16 -0.22
N SER A 579 13.18 -4.12 -1.07
CA SER A 579 11.85 -3.61 -0.69
C SER A 579 10.92 -4.68 -0.12
N ALA A 580 11.16 -5.95 -0.37
CA ALA A 580 10.39 -7.06 0.20
C ALA A 580 11.32 -8.15 0.75
N VAL A 581 10.81 -8.93 1.72
CA VAL A 581 11.47 -10.11 2.28
C VAL A 581 10.43 -11.20 2.46
N THR A 582 10.61 -12.33 1.78
CA THR A 582 9.82 -13.55 1.96
C THR A 582 10.53 -14.48 2.95
N LEU A 583 9.77 -15.14 3.84
CA LEU A 583 10.31 -16.06 4.83
C LEU A 583 9.65 -17.42 4.67
N THR A 584 10.45 -18.47 4.48
CA THR A 584 10.00 -19.87 4.38
C THR A 584 10.68 -20.74 5.46
N PRO A 585 10.35 -20.50 6.77
CA PRO A 585 10.89 -21.33 7.84
C PRO A 585 10.41 -22.78 7.68
N TRP A 586 11.28 -23.75 7.96
CA TRP A 586 10.85 -25.14 7.90
C TRP A 586 10.57 -25.74 9.28
N GLU A 587 11.16 -25.17 10.35
CA GLU A 587 11.08 -25.68 11.72
C GLU A 587 10.81 -24.52 12.69
N PRO A 588 10.05 -24.75 13.80
CA PRO A 588 9.62 -23.68 14.71
C PRO A 588 10.73 -22.83 15.32
N GLN A 589 11.94 -23.40 15.56
CA GLN A 589 13.06 -22.66 16.13
C GLN A 589 13.60 -21.58 15.19
N GLU A 590 13.35 -21.68 13.87
CA GLU A 590 13.79 -20.69 12.88
C GLU A 590 12.95 -19.42 12.86
N ILE A 591 11.76 -19.44 13.45
CA ILE A 591 10.82 -18.31 13.35
C ILE A 591 11.42 -17.03 13.90
N TRP A 592 11.97 -17.04 15.12
CA TRP A 592 12.51 -15.81 15.70
C TRP A 592 13.72 -15.29 14.94
N PRO A 593 14.78 -16.07 14.66
CA PRO A 593 15.91 -15.58 13.88
C PRO A 593 15.52 -14.92 12.56
N MET A 594 14.58 -15.53 11.83
CA MET A 594 14.12 -15.02 10.55
C MET A 594 13.27 -13.76 10.68
N VAL A 595 12.33 -13.72 11.63
CA VAL A 595 11.51 -12.52 11.92
C VAL A 595 12.40 -11.38 12.37
N ALA A 596 13.35 -11.63 13.26
CA ALA A 596 14.29 -10.61 13.74
C ALA A 596 15.14 -10.06 12.58
N ALA A 597 15.69 -10.94 11.71
CA ALA A 597 16.45 -10.52 10.53
C ALA A 597 15.61 -9.68 9.56
N ALA A 598 14.36 -10.09 9.31
CA ALA A 598 13.46 -9.35 8.43
C ALA A 598 13.13 -7.95 8.98
N PHE A 599 12.81 -7.82 10.28
CA PHE A 599 12.57 -6.51 10.88
C PHE A 599 13.85 -5.66 10.94
N ALA A 600 15.01 -6.24 11.23
CA ALA A 600 16.30 -5.54 11.19
C ALA A 600 16.63 -5.00 9.79
N ALA A 601 16.23 -5.73 8.75
CA ALA A 601 16.39 -5.33 7.35
C ALA A 601 15.52 -4.13 6.96
N ARG A 602 14.43 -3.86 7.68
CA ARG A 602 13.44 -2.79 7.42
C ARG A 602 12.99 -2.73 5.95
N PRO A 603 12.49 -3.80 5.32
CA PRO A 603 11.89 -3.72 3.99
C PRO A 603 10.50 -3.07 4.08
N SER A 604 9.91 -2.71 2.94
CA SER A 604 8.51 -2.27 2.91
C SER A 604 7.53 -3.42 3.19
N VAL A 605 7.89 -4.65 2.82
CA VAL A 605 6.99 -5.81 2.92
C VAL A 605 7.72 -7.01 3.51
N ILE A 606 7.12 -7.64 4.52
CA ILE A 606 7.58 -8.90 5.11
C ILE A 606 6.50 -9.95 4.90
N VAL A 607 6.83 -11.08 4.26
CA VAL A 607 5.86 -12.12 3.91
C VAL A 607 6.29 -13.48 4.47
N PRO A 608 5.90 -13.82 5.70
CA PRO A 608 6.15 -15.14 6.26
C PRO A 608 5.14 -16.17 5.70
N PHE A 609 5.67 -17.28 5.19
CA PHE A 609 4.94 -18.47 4.75
C PHE A 609 5.04 -19.54 5.83
N VAL A 610 3.94 -19.79 6.56
CA VAL A 610 3.92 -20.68 7.71
C VAL A 610 2.85 -21.75 7.60
N THR A 611 3.17 -22.95 8.10
CA THR A 611 2.30 -24.11 8.02
C THR A 611 1.36 -24.24 9.20
N ARG A 612 0.26 -25.00 9.01
CA ARG A 612 -0.80 -25.23 10.01
C ARG A 612 -0.49 -26.33 11.02
N PRO A 613 0.01 -27.52 10.62
CA PRO A 613 0.22 -28.62 11.55
C PRO A 613 1.26 -28.31 12.61
N SER A 614 1.14 -28.96 13.77
CA SER A 614 2.21 -28.96 14.76
C SER A 614 3.40 -29.76 14.25
N GLU A 615 4.57 -29.18 14.38
CA GLU A 615 5.84 -29.79 14.02
C GLU A 615 6.67 -30.08 15.29
N PRO A 616 7.44 -31.16 15.30
CA PRO A 616 8.36 -31.42 16.41
C PRO A 616 9.46 -30.38 16.46
N VAL A 617 9.85 -29.98 17.64
CA VAL A 617 11.06 -29.20 17.89
C VAL A 617 12.23 -30.16 17.95
N LEU A 618 13.13 -30.08 16.96
CA LEU A 618 14.21 -31.03 16.79
C LEU A 618 15.42 -30.73 17.70
N ASP A 619 16.11 -31.76 18.15
CA ASP A 619 17.45 -31.65 18.71
C ASP A 619 18.47 -31.59 17.56
N ARG A 620 18.69 -30.38 17.02
CA ARG A 620 19.57 -30.17 15.88
C ARG A 620 21.00 -30.64 16.13
N VAL A 621 21.47 -30.51 17.37
CA VAL A 621 22.84 -30.94 17.74
C VAL A 621 22.95 -32.45 17.68
N ALA A 622 21.98 -33.17 18.25
CA ALA A 622 21.96 -34.61 18.20
C ALA A 622 21.82 -35.18 16.78
N LEU A 623 21.16 -34.43 15.87
CA LEU A 623 20.98 -34.78 14.46
C LEU A 623 22.13 -34.28 13.56
N GLY A 624 23.14 -33.60 14.09
CA GLY A 624 24.24 -33.04 13.30
C GLY A 624 23.80 -31.95 12.31
N LEU A 625 22.75 -31.21 12.64
CA LEU A 625 22.21 -30.12 11.82
C LEU A 625 22.76 -28.76 12.27
N ALA A 626 22.82 -27.82 11.35
CA ALA A 626 23.19 -26.44 11.64
C ALA A 626 22.21 -25.78 12.63
N PRO A 627 22.68 -24.80 13.44
CA PRO A 627 21.81 -24.10 14.39
C PRO A 627 20.69 -23.32 13.68
N ALA A 628 19.51 -23.20 14.33
CA ALA A 628 18.35 -22.53 13.77
C ALA A 628 18.61 -21.04 13.47
N THR A 629 19.58 -20.42 14.15
CA THR A 629 20.00 -19.02 13.91
C THR A 629 20.59 -18.81 12.51
N ASP A 630 21.12 -19.86 11.87
CA ASP A 630 21.65 -19.75 10.50
C ASP A 630 20.55 -19.47 9.46
N ALA A 631 19.30 -19.78 9.78
CA ALA A 631 18.15 -19.42 8.94
C ALA A 631 18.03 -17.92 8.66
N ALA A 632 18.52 -17.07 9.55
CA ALA A 632 18.56 -15.62 9.37
C ALA A 632 19.43 -15.16 8.18
N ARG A 633 20.30 -16.03 7.67
CA ARG A 633 21.15 -15.77 6.50
C ARG A 633 20.43 -15.91 5.17
N GLY A 634 19.20 -16.44 5.18
CA GLY A 634 18.34 -16.61 4.01
C GLY A 634 18.61 -17.86 3.18
N LEU A 635 19.85 -18.36 3.17
CA LEU A 635 20.27 -19.68 2.75
C LEU A 635 21.42 -20.14 3.63
N TYR A 636 21.38 -21.38 4.06
CA TYR A 636 22.40 -21.93 4.90
C TYR A 636 22.61 -23.43 4.62
N ARG A 637 23.79 -23.97 4.95
CA ARG A 637 24.11 -25.38 4.86
C ARG A 637 23.53 -26.10 6.06
N LEU A 638 22.46 -26.87 5.85
CA LEU A 638 21.78 -27.62 6.92
C LEU A 638 22.66 -28.74 7.47
N ARG A 639 23.31 -29.47 6.54
CA ARG A 639 24.23 -30.57 6.86
C ARG A 639 25.32 -30.64 5.76
N GLY A 640 26.56 -30.77 6.17
CA GLY A 640 27.68 -31.02 5.27
C GLY A 640 27.97 -32.50 5.15
N ALA A 641 28.45 -32.92 3.97
CA ALA A 641 29.00 -34.25 3.79
C ALA A 641 30.20 -34.48 4.72
N SER A 642 30.40 -35.73 5.16
CA SER A 642 31.53 -36.12 6.02
C SER A 642 32.85 -36.23 5.27
N GLY A 643 32.79 -36.32 3.94
CA GLY A 643 33.90 -36.41 3.01
C GLY A 643 33.63 -35.66 1.72
N ALA A 644 34.00 -36.22 0.58
CA ALA A 644 33.61 -35.72 -0.73
C ALA A 644 32.12 -36.01 -0.93
N ALA A 645 31.31 -34.95 -1.15
CA ALA A 645 29.87 -35.10 -1.33
C ALA A 645 29.53 -35.86 -2.61
N ASP A 646 28.62 -36.83 -2.51
CA ASP A 646 28.06 -37.53 -3.69
C ASP A 646 27.15 -36.61 -4.52
N GLY A 647 26.60 -35.56 -3.94
CA GLY A 647 25.75 -34.58 -4.60
C GLY A 647 25.39 -33.39 -3.70
N VAL A 648 24.71 -32.42 -4.32
CA VAL A 648 24.18 -31.22 -3.64
C VAL A 648 22.66 -31.19 -3.73
N VAL A 649 21.99 -31.05 -2.61
CA VAL A 649 20.52 -30.91 -2.53
C VAL A 649 20.16 -29.59 -1.89
N VAL A 650 19.25 -28.84 -2.53
CA VAL A 650 18.70 -27.58 -2.01
C VAL A 650 17.23 -27.76 -1.70
N LEU A 651 16.86 -27.52 -0.45
CA LEU A 651 15.52 -27.67 0.08
C LEU A 651 14.81 -26.30 0.25
N GLN A 652 13.49 -26.25 0.03
CA GLN A 652 12.67 -25.08 0.37
C GLN A 652 11.26 -25.52 0.76
N GLY A 653 10.86 -25.15 1.97
CA GLY A 653 9.54 -25.45 2.54
C GLY A 653 9.56 -26.45 3.68
N SER A 654 8.60 -26.32 4.58
CA SER A 654 8.55 -27.08 5.84
C SER A 654 8.36 -28.59 5.58
N GLU A 655 7.37 -28.94 4.74
CA GLU A 655 7.01 -30.34 4.48
C GLU A 655 8.15 -31.15 3.90
N VAL A 656 8.85 -30.58 2.92
CA VAL A 656 9.94 -31.30 2.24
C VAL A 656 11.19 -31.43 3.10
N THR A 657 11.45 -30.40 3.94
CA THR A 657 12.64 -30.40 4.80
C THR A 657 12.45 -31.33 5.99
N PHE A 658 11.25 -31.39 6.58
CA PHE A 658 10.94 -32.39 7.63
C PHE A 658 11.02 -33.80 7.07
N ALA A 659 10.40 -34.10 5.93
CA ALA A 659 10.48 -35.40 5.28
C ALA A 659 11.96 -35.78 4.95
N PHE A 660 12.75 -34.80 4.50
CA PHE A 660 14.17 -35.02 4.25
C PHE A 660 14.92 -35.43 5.53
N VAL A 661 14.78 -34.64 6.60
CA VAL A 661 15.54 -34.88 7.86
C VAL A 661 15.09 -36.16 8.56
N GLN A 662 13.78 -36.43 8.63
CA GLN A 662 13.25 -37.52 9.42
C GLN A 662 13.17 -38.87 8.69
N GLU A 663 13.02 -38.83 7.36
CA GLU A 663 12.75 -40.01 6.56
C GLU A 663 13.85 -40.26 5.49
N THR A 664 14.20 -39.24 4.70
CA THR A 664 15.12 -39.38 3.58
C THR A 664 16.57 -39.60 4.04
N MET A 665 17.05 -38.83 5.01
CA MET A 665 18.42 -38.94 5.53
C MET A 665 18.76 -40.36 5.99
N PRO A 666 17.93 -41.04 6.84
CA PRO A 666 18.21 -42.42 7.23
C PRO A 666 18.28 -43.40 6.04
N LEU A 667 17.46 -43.17 5.00
CA LEU A 667 17.52 -44.04 3.79
C LEU A 667 18.81 -43.81 2.98
N LEU A 668 19.25 -42.55 2.87
CA LEU A 668 20.51 -42.22 2.19
C LEU A 668 21.74 -42.79 2.96
N GLU A 669 21.72 -42.66 4.29
CA GLU A 669 22.78 -43.21 5.15
C GLU A 669 22.86 -44.76 5.03
N ALA A 670 21.71 -45.42 4.96
CA ALA A 670 21.69 -46.88 4.74
C ALA A 670 22.26 -47.28 3.35
N ASP A 671 22.09 -46.45 2.34
CA ASP A 671 22.67 -46.64 1.02
C ASP A 671 24.14 -46.17 0.89
N GLY A 672 24.68 -45.53 1.95
CA GLY A 672 26.05 -44.97 1.95
C GLY A 672 26.19 -43.70 1.10
N ILE A 673 25.10 -42.98 0.86
CA ILE A 673 25.07 -41.73 0.09
C ILE A 673 25.26 -40.55 1.05
N ASP A 674 26.25 -39.71 0.81
CA ASP A 674 26.60 -38.56 1.64
C ASP A 674 26.49 -37.26 0.83
N LEU A 675 25.61 -36.32 1.28
CA LEU A 675 25.24 -35.14 0.53
C LEU A 675 25.61 -33.84 1.25
N ASP A 676 25.90 -32.82 0.48
CA ASP A 676 25.80 -31.44 0.94
C ASP A 676 24.35 -30.96 0.82
N VAL A 677 23.75 -30.56 1.96
CA VAL A 677 22.34 -30.19 2.04
C VAL A 677 22.19 -28.74 2.46
N PHE A 678 21.48 -27.97 1.66
CA PHE A 678 21.20 -26.55 1.90
C PHE A 678 19.71 -26.31 2.05
N VAL A 679 19.33 -25.27 2.81
CA VAL A 679 17.94 -24.83 2.95
C VAL A 679 17.83 -23.35 2.57
N VAL A 680 16.88 -23.03 1.69
CA VAL A 680 16.48 -21.68 1.35
C VAL A 680 15.39 -21.26 2.30
N THR A 681 15.64 -20.21 3.08
CA THR A 681 14.69 -19.61 4.01
C THR A 681 14.22 -18.23 3.57
N SER A 682 15.05 -17.48 2.83
CA SER A 682 14.73 -16.16 2.26
C SER A 682 15.80 -15.75 1.23
N PRO A 683 15.53 -15.78 -0.06
CA PRO A 683 16.46 -15.26 -1.06
C PRO A 683 16.87 -13.81 -0.83
N GLU A 684 15.92 -13.01 -0.37
CA GLU A 684 16.13 -11.57 -0.16
C GLU A 684 17.03 -11.28 1.06
N LEU A 685 16.97 -12.10 2.12
CA LEU A 685 17.91 -12.00 3.23
C LEU A 685 19.31 -12.47 2.81
N PHE A 686 19.39 -13.52 1.99
CA PHE A 686 20.67 -13.98 1.44
C PHE A 686 21.34 -12.89 0.59
N ASP A 687 20.58 -12.12 -0.19
CA ASP A 687 21.11 -11.02 -0.98
C ASP A 687 21.68 -9.86 -0.16
N ARG A 688 21.31 -9.75 1.12
CA ARG A 688 21.86 -8.74 2.04
C ARG A 688 23.20 -9.10 2.62
N LEU A 689 23.64 -10.35 2.51
CA LEU A 689 24.97 -10.77 2.89
C LEU A 689 26.02 -10.11 1.99
N HIS A 690 27.23 -9.90 2.52
CA HIS A 690 28.34 -9.46 1.69
C HIS A 690 28.60 -10.47 0.57
N PRO A 691 29.03 -10.07 -0.64
CA PRO A 691 29.31 -11.00 -1.74
C PRO A 691 30.23 -12.16 -1.32
N ASP A 692 31.31 -11.90 -0.59
CA ASP A 692 32.24 -12.92 -0.11
C ASP A 692 31.58 -13.93 0.84
N GLU A 693 30.61 -13.47 1.66
CA GLU A 693 29.83 -14.35 2.54
C GLU A 693 28.86 -15.23 1.75
N ARG A 694 28.22 -14.68 0.73
CA ARG A 694 27.33 -15.44 -0.16
C ARG A 694 28.12 -16.54 -0.89
N ASP A 695 29.27 -16.18 -1.44
CA ASP A 695 30.14 -17.12 -2.15
C ASP A 695 30.74 -18.16 -1.20
N ALA A 696 31.00 -17.82 0.06
CA ALA A 696 31.44 -18.78 1.06
C ALA A 696 30.34 -19.79 1.46
N VAL A 697 29.06 -19.35 1.49
CA VAL A 697 27.92 -20.21 1.82
C VAL A 697 27.49 -21.06 0.63
N PHE A 698 27.28 -20.44 -0.53
CA PHE A 698 26.73 -21.11 -1.72
C PHE A 698 27.33 -20.51 -3.01
N PRO A 699 28.56 -20.89 -3.37
CA PRO A 699 29.16 -20.46 -4.63
C PRO A 699 28.38 -21.02 -5.84
N TRP A 700 28.37 -20.30 -6.95
CA TRP A 700 27.66 -20.70 -8.16
C TRP A 700 27.96 -22.14 -8.63
N ALA A 701 29.18 -22.60 -8.43
CA ALA A 701 29.57 -23.98 -8.77
C ALA A 701 28.72 -25.05 -8.05
N LEU A 702 28.17 -24.75 -6.87
CA LEU A 702 27.23 -25.65 -6.20
C LEU A 702 25.85 -25.65 -6.89
N ALA A 703 25.38 -24.50 -7.37
CA ALA A 703 24.14 -24.42 -8.13
C ALA A 703 24.19 -25.26 -9.44
N GLU A 704 25.34 -25.30 -10.09
CA GLU A 704 25.53 -26.07 -11.33
C GLU A 704 25.40 -27.60 -11.13
N VAL A 705 25.69 -28.08 -9.94
CA VAL A 705 25.65 -29.51 -9.59
C VAL A 705 24.53 -29.88 -8.63
N ALA A 706 23.64 -28.95 -8.30
CA ALA A 706 22.54 -29.13 -7.35
C ALA A 706 21.28 -29.68 -8.03
N MET A 707 20.46 -30.38 -7.25
CA MET A 707 19.04 -30.57 -7.50
C MET A 707 18.23 -29.89 -6.38
N GLY A 708 16.98 -29.56 -6.67
CA GLY A 708 16.06 -28.95 -5.72
C GLY A 708 15.02 -29.93 -5.20
N ILE A 709 14.52 -29.68 -3.98
CA ILE A 709 13.28 -30.28 -3.45
C ILE A 709 12.50 -29.16 -2.79
N THR A 710 11.33 -28.83 -3.32
CA THR A 710 10.53 -27.70 -2.84
C THR A 710 9.07 -28.09 -2.64
N GLY A 711 8.45 -27.54 -1.59
CA GLY A 711 7.00 -27.57 -1.38
C GLY A 711 6.25 -26.51 -2.19
N PHE A 712 6.98 -25.71 -2.97
CA PHE A 712 6.45 -24.64 -3.82
C PHE A 712 6.63 -24.98 -5.32
N THR A 713 6.56 -23.97 -6.17
CA THR A 713 6.71 -24.19 -7.63
C THR A 713 8.16 -24.31 -8.05
N LEU A 714 8.42 -25.04 -9.13
CA LEU A 714 9.77 -25.20 -9.67
C LEU A 714 10.52 -23.88 -9.92
N PRO A 715 9.90 -22.78 -10.43
CA PRO A 715 10.59 -21.52 -10.63
C PRO A 715 11.25 -20.92 -9.38
N THR A 716 10.73 -21.19 -8.19
CA THR A 716 11.33 -20.71 -6.93
C THR A 716 12.72 -21.28 -6.67
N MET A 717 13.08 -22.36 -7.37
CA MET A 717 14.37 -23.05 -7.25
C MET A 717 15.39 -22.67 -8.36
N TYR A 718 15.00 -21.93 -9.40
CA TYR A 718 15.86 -21.66 -10.56
C TYR A 718 17.17 -20.95 -10.21
N ARG A 719 17.19 -20.16 -9.18
CA ARG A 719 18.38 -19.50 -8.68
C ARG A 719 19.38 -20.48 -8.06
N TRP A 720 18.89 -21.53 -7.44
CA TRP A 720 19.66 -22.49 -6.65
C TRP A 720 20.02 -23.75 -7.41
N VAL A 721 19.40 -23.95 -8.56
CA VAL A 721 19.59 -25.11 -9.44
C VAL A 721 19.90 -24.61 -10.85
N GLY A 722 21.21 -24.51 -11.16
CA GLY A 722 21.71 -23.89 -12.40
C GLY A 722 21.61 -24.80 -13.63
N SER A 723 21.82 -26.11 -13.48
CA SER A 723 21.88 -27.06 -14.61
C SER A 723 20.49 -27.53 -15.07
N GLU A 724 20.38 -27.87 -16.35
CA GLU A 724 19.17 -28.51 -16.91
C GLU A 724 18.91 -29.87 -16.24
N VAL A 725 19.92 -30.64 -15.96
CA VAL A 725 19.80 -31.94 -15.28
C VAL A 725 19.26 -31.77 -13.89
N GLY A 726 19.80 -30.82 -13.12
CA GLY A 726 19.30 -30.48 -11.77
C GLY A 726 17.86 -30.06 -11.80
N ARG A 727 17.45 -29.19 -12.71
CA ARG A 727 16.04 -28.70 -12.85
C ARG A 727 15.10 -29.83 -13.26
N ALA A 728 15.51 -30.69 -14.19
CA ALA A 728 14.69 -31.84 -14.64
C ALA A 728 14.46 -32.87 -13.52
N HIS A 729 15.41 -32.99 -12.59
CA HIS A 729 15.29 -33.89 -11.44
C HIS A 729 14.72 -33.21 -10.19
N THR A 730 14.56 -31.89 -10.18
CA THR A 730 13.99 -31.16 -9.04
C THR A 730 12.58 -31.68 -8.71
N LEU A 731 12.35 -31.99 -7.44
CA LEU A 731 11.06 -32.44 -6.93
C LEU A 731 10.22 -31.24 -6.50
N HIS A 732 8.95 -31.22 -6.96
CA HIS A 732 8.00 -30.15 -6.66
C HIS A 732 6.56 -30.66 -6.81
N PRO A 733 5.54 -29.99 -6.21
CA PRO A 733 4.15 -30.49 -6.13
C PRO A 733 3.50 -30.82 -7.48
N PHE A 734 3.83 -30.10 -8.54
CA PHE A 734 3.18 -30.23 -9.86
C PHE A 734 3.94 -31.12 -10.84
N ARG A 735 4.89 -31.90 -10.39
CA ARG A 735 5.67 -32.78 -11.25
C ARG A 735 4.81 -33.81 -12.01
N GLY A 736 3.71 -34.26 -11.37
CA GLY A 736 2.72 -35.14 -11.98
C GLY A 736 1.83 -34.51 -13.04
N GLY A 737 1.91 -33.18 -13.25
CA GLY A 737 1.10 -32.45 -14.22
C GLY A 737 -0.38 -32.26 -13.85
N HIS A 738 -0.73 -32.40 -12.57
CA HIS A 738 -2.07 -32.22 -12.04
C HIS A 738 -2.06 -31.51 -10.65
N TYR A 739 -3.20 -30.98 -10.26
CA TYR A 739 -3.40 -30.48 -8.89
C TYR A 739 -3.63 -31.68 -7.96
N LEU A 740 -3.05 -31.60 -6.76
CA LEU A 740 -3.11 -32.69 -5.77
C LEU A 740 -4.50 -32.80 -5.14
N GLY A 741 -4.90 -34.02 -4.72
CA GLY A 741 -6.19 -34.27 -4.12
C GLY A 741 -6.31 -33.76 -2.68
N SER A 742 -7.52 -33.86 -2.09
CA SER A 742 -7.77 -33.60 -0.69
C SER A 742 -7.42 -34.82 0.18
N GLY A 743 -6.72 -34.60 1.28
CA GLY A 743 -6.38 -35.67 2.21
C GLY A 743 -5.52 -35.16 3.37
N ALA A 744 -5.19 -36.05 4.32
CA ALA A 744 -4.22 -35.72 5.35
C ALA A 744 -2.91 -35.23 4.73
N GLY A 745 -2.27 -34.23 5.31
CA GLY A 745 -1.07 -33.60 4.72
C GLY A 745 0.01 -34.59 4.34
N SER A 746 0.24 -35.65 5.12
CA SER A 746 1.20 -36.73 4.78
C SER A 746 0.81 -37.51 3.50
N MET A 747 -0.50 -37.72 3.26
CA MET A 747 -0.97 -38.38 2.04
C MET A 747 -0.79 -37.51 0.82
N VAL A 748 -1.01 -36.21 0.92
CA VAL A 748 -0.80 -35.27 -0.18
C VAL A 748 0.68 -35.10 -0.50
N VAL A 749 1.55 -35.07 0.52
CA VAL A 749 3.00 -35.07 0.36
C VAL A 749 3.46 -36.37 -0.33
N HIS A 750 2.87 -37.51 0.01
CA HIS A 750 3.14 -38.80 -0.65
C HIS A 750 2.66 -38.79 -2.12
N GLU A 751 1.44 -38.32 -2.40
CA GLU A 751 0.92 -38.20 -3.78
C GLU A 751 1.84 -37.35 -4.64
N ALA A 752 2.41 -36.29 -4.09
CA ALA A 752 3.37 -35.42 -4.75
C ALA A 752 4.76 -36.07 -4.94
N GLY A 753 5.02 -37.23 -4.32
CA GLY A 753 6.33 -37.88 -4.30
C GLY A 753 7.40 -37.07 -3.55
N LEU A 754 6.96 -36.32 -2.52
CA LEU A 754 7.80 -35.43 -1.71
C LEU A 754 8.01 -35.97 -0.27
N ASP A 755 7.53 -37.15 0.02
CA ASP A 755 7.83 -37.93 1.22
C ASP A 755 9.23 -38.55 1.18
N GLY A 756 9.67 -39.19 2.27
CA GLY A 756 10.99 -39.81 2.35
C GLY A 756 11.32 -40.77 1.22
N PRO A 757 10.49 -41.78 0.92
CA PRO A 757 10.71 -42.69 -0.20
C PRO A 757 10.74 -41.98 -1.55
N GLY A 758 9.89 -41.03 -1.81
CA GLY A 758 9.83 -40.24 -3.04
C GLY A 758 11.07 -39.39 -3.24
N GLN A 759 11.52 -38.70 -2.20
CA GLN A 759 12.75 -37.92 -2.20
C GLN A 759 13.99 -38.80 -2.42
N HIS A 760 14.11 -39.90 -1.67
CA HIS A 760 15.19 -40.85 -1.79
C HIS A 760 15.33 -41.39 -3.23
N ALA A 761 14.22 -41.86 -3.81
CA ALA A 761 14.20 -42.33 -5.19
C ALA A 761 14.53 -41.21 -6.19
N GLY A 762 14.10 -39.99 -5.95
CA GLY A 762 14.39 -38.80 -6.77
C GLY A 762 15.88 -38.44 -6.77
N ILE A 763 16.48 -38.43 -5.57
CA ILE A 763 17.93 -38.17 -5.39
C ILE A 763 18.77 -39.22 -6.09
N LYS A 764 18.45 -40.51 -5.94
CA LYS A 764 19.17 -41.58 -6.61
C LYS A 764 19.15 -41.42 -8.13
N ARG A 765 17.98 -41.16 -8.73
CA ARG A 765 17.87 -40.90 -10.18
C ARG A 765 18.71 -39.69 -10.61
N PHE A 766 18.79 -38.63 -9.79
CA PHE A 766 19.65 -37.49 -10.08
C PHE A 766 21.12 -37.83 -10.03
N LEU A 767 21.57 -38.57 -9.02
CA LEU A 767 22.94 -38.99 -8.87
C LEU A 767 23.36 -39.91 -10.07
N ASP A 768 22.52 -40.89 -10.44
CA ASP A 768 22.73 -41.74 -11.58
C ASP A 768 22.88 -40.95 -12.90
N ALA A 769 22.06 -39.89 -13.08
CA ALA A 769 22.10 -39.04 -14.25
C ALA A 769 23.37 -38.17 -14.33
N THR A 770 24.02 -37.92 -13.19
CA THR A 770 25.23 -37.07 -13.09
C THR A 770 26.54 -37.85 -13.12
N VAL A 771 26.52 -39.18 -12.92
CA VAL A 771 27.73 -40.05 -12.95
C VAL A 771 28.47 -40.03 -14.30
N GLY A 772 27.85 -39.62 -15.40
CA GLY A 772 28.46 -39.50 -16.71
C GLY A 772 28.92 -38.09 -17.11
N VAL A 773 28.71 -37.10 -16.23
CA VAL A 773 28.96 -35.66 -16.51
C VAL A 773 30.06 -35.09 -15.60
N ARG A 774 30.49 -35.84 -14.59
CA ARG A 774 31.63 -35.49 -13.69
C ARG A 774 32.97 -35.87 -14.24
#